data_7945643a51e0b1c1c20d4acc74725f39
#
_entry.id   7945643a51e0b1c1c20d4acc74725f39
#
_cell.length_a   1.000
_cell.length_b   1.000
_cell.length_c   1.000
_cell.angle_alpha   90.00
_cell.angle_beta   90.00
_cell.angle_gamma   90.00
#
_symmetry.space_group_name_H-M   'P 1'
#
loop_
_entity.id
_entity.type
_entity.pdbx_description
1 polymer ?
#
loop_
_entity_poly.entity_id
_entity_poly.type
_entity_poly.pdbx_seq_one_letter_code
_entity_poly.pdbx_strand_id
1 'polypeptide(L)'
;MSRNLFLSAAGLLILGSICLYAQATGQGGTITGVVTDQTAAPVAGVPVVLSNGVTNYSQTVKTQADGSFRLTNIPPNSYTLQIEDPGFQKFSQTVAVRTQVPIQQNITLALAGTQQTVTVEATPDTIENVATAHVDVSQNLMSDLPISSTSEGLNEMIPLLSGGVVADSNGFFHPQGDHGETSYVVDGMQINDQQSKTFSTQLPSNAFQSLELVSSSPDAEFGGKTSLVVNAVTRSGLGQAPHVTLDTYYGSFGTEGEDFTIANGGSKFGNFFLIDTSNTGRFLDSPEFSPIHDHGNNESIFDRIDYQPTGQDSFHLDIFGARNWFQIPNTYDQPQQDQSQQARTFMFSLGYQHTFNPQSLLTISPFVRQDRIDYYPSDNPFADLPATISQNRHLSNWGTRVEFSYAKGINNIKIGTELEQTRLVENFALGVTDPTFNPICLTTAGAAVPTANILNPAQCATAGYVANSSFSPGLLPFDLTRGGQLFEFHGARNINQQNVFAQDQITIKNLTISAGLRFDNYDGISTDKLLQPRAGFSYLVKMTGTVIRGSFDRVMETPYNENLVLSSDTGAGGLATNVFGAFASKPLSPGHRNQYGVGLEQAIKKYIQIDANYFWKFTKDAFDFDTLFNTSIAFPIEWRESKIDGVSLRVSTSNIHGFQAYTTLGHTRSRFFGPEDGGLIFNSPLDTGVFRIDHDQALQQTSFLRYQHGKEGWWAMFTWRYDSGEVAGAVTDLSDALALTGDEQAAIGFYCGSDYASVTNHISSCNNTNYGATRLVIPAAGTYNPDHNPPRIASRNIFDCGIGTDNLFHKEKLKTDLKLSVLNLTNEEALYNFLSTFSGTHWVTPRSLQVTLGWAY
;
A
#
# COMPACT_ATOMS: atom_id res chain seq x y z
N MET A 1 -31.50 -6.16 -12.65
CA MET A 1 -30.69 -5.87 -13.87
C MET A 1 -29.32 -6.60 -13.91
N SER A 2 -29.06 -7.51 -12.98
CA SER A 2 -27.75 -8.17 -12.80
C SER A 2 -27.51 -9.46 -13.60
N ARG A 3 -28.43 -9.91 -14.40
CA ARG A 3 -28.34 -11.23 -15.09
C ARG A 3 -27.75 -11.18 -16.51
N ASN A 4 -27.57 -9.99 -17.09
CA ASN A 4 -27.11 -9.85 -18.48
C ASN A 4 -25.63 -9.54 -18.64
N LEU A 5 -24.89 -9.23 -17.56
CA LEU A 5 -23.44 -8.99 -17.66
C LEU A 5 -22.62 -10.29 -17.70
N PHE A 6 -23.07 -11.36 -17.01
CA PHE A 6 -22.37 -12.65 -17.02
C PHE A 6 -22.45 -13.37 -18.36
N LEU A 7 -23.50 -13.18 -19.11
CA LEU A 7 -23.67 -13.80 -20.43
C LEU A 7 -22.87 -13.09 -21.55
N SER A 8 -22.51 -11.83 -21.36
CA SER A 8 -21.67 -11.07 -22.31
C SER A 8 -20.18 -11.41 -22.18
N ALA A 9 -19.69 -11.76 -21.00
CA ALA A 9 -18.31 -12.19 -20.79
C ALA A 9 -18.05 -13.61 -21.31
N ALA A 10 -19.02 -14.52 -21.19
CA ALA A 10 -18.93 -15.85 -21.75
C ALA A 10 -19.00 -15.90 -23.28
N GLY A 11 -19.61 -14.91 -23.91
CA GLY A 11 -19.72 -14.78 -25.37
C GLY A 11 -18.45 -14.30 -26.09
N LEU A 12 -17.52 -13.63 -25.37
CA LEU A 12 -16.25 -13.14 -25.94
C LEU A 12 -15.16 -14.22 -25.96
N LEU A 13 -15.33 -15.30 -25.21
CA LEU A 13 -14.35 -16.42 -25.14
C LEU A 13 -14.45 -17.41 -26.33
N ILE A 14 -15.41 -17.25 -27.25
CA ILE A 14 -15.64 -18.22 -28.34
C ILE A 14 -15.25 -17.69 -29.74
N LEU A 15 -14.84 -16.42 -29.86
CA LEU A 15 -14.50 -15.83 -31.16
C LEU A 15 -13.02 -15.45 -31.22
N GLY A 16 -12.17 -16.42 -31.58
CA GLY A 16 -10.80 -16.06 -31.90
C GLY A 16 -9.78 -17.18 -31.94
N SER A 17 -10.05 -18.28 -32.64
CA SER A 17 -8.95 -19.18 -33.06
C SER A 17 -8.16 -18.52 -34.19
N ILE A 18 -7.54 -17.37 -33.89
CA ILE A 18 -6.43 -16.85 -34.69
C ILE A 18 -5.16 -17.33 -33.99
N CYS A 19 -4.39 -18.16 -34.67
CA CYS A 19 -3.06 -18.60 -34.21
C CYS A 19 -2.13 -17.39 -34.13
N LEU A 20 -2.17 -16.67 -33.02
CA LEU A 20 -1.16 -15.70 -32.62
C LEU A 20 -0.17 -16.45 -31.73
N TYR A 21 1.06 -16.51 -32.16
CA TYR A 21 2.18 -17.05 -31.39
C TYR A 21 2.58 -16.02 -30.33
N ALA A 22 2.40 -16.34 -29.07
CA ALA A 22 2.58 -15.40 -27.95
C ALA A 22 3.27 -16.02 -26.72
N GLN A 23 3.93 -15.23 -25.84
CA GLN A 23 4.92 -15.68 -24.85
C GLN A 23 4.90 -14.90 -23.54
N ALA A 24 5.31 -15.46 -22.42
CA ALA A 24 5.12 -14.91 -21.10
C ALA A 24 6.36 -14.81 -20.20
N THR A 25 6.63 -13.64 -19.59
CA THR A 25 7.24 -13.50 -18.25
C THR A 25 7.02 -12.09 -17.69
N GLY A 26 6.67 -11.98 -16.40
CA GLY A 26 6.60 -10.73 -15.66
C GLY A 26 7.97 -10.16 -15.28
N GLN A 27 8.03 -9.24 -14.32
CA GLN A 27 9.28 -8.63 -13.79
C GLN A 27 10.25 -9.65 -13.15
N GLY A 28 9.84 -10.90 -12.95
CA GLY A 28 10.69 -11.94 -12.42
C GLY A 28 11.86 -12.31 -13.34
N GLY A 29 13.02 -12.59 -12.73
CA GLY A 29 14.22 -13.05 -13.43
C GLY A 29 14.09 -14.50 -13.92
N THR A 30 15.06 -14.91 -14.75
CA THR A 30 15.17 -16.27 -15.27
C THR A 30 16.59 -16.78 -15.10
N ILE A 31 16.75 -18.02 -14.60
CA ILE A 31 18.02 -18.73 -14.59
C ILE A 31 17.90 -19.94 -15.52
N THR A 32 18.85 -20.07 -16.46
CA THR A 32 18.94 -21.20 -17.39
C THR A 32 20.31 -21.83 -17.29
N GLY A 33 20.44 -23.12 -17.62
CA GLY A 33 21.74 -23.76 -17.66
C GLY A 33 21.69 -25.21 -18.09
N VAL A 34 22.87 -25.84 -18.10
CA VAL A 34 23.03 -27.26 -18.37
C VAL A 34 23.85 -27.86 -17.23
N VAL A 35 23.39 -29.00 -16.71
CA VAL A 35 24.10 -29.79 -15.72
C VAL A 35 24.80 -30.97 -16.44
N THR A 36 26.12 -31.03 -16.29
CA THR A 36 26.96 -32.10 -16.88
C THR A 36 27.78 -32.77 -15.78
N ASP A 37 28.25 -33.97 -16.05
CA ASP A 37 29.30 -34.63 -15.28
C ASP A 37 30.71 -34.17 -15.72
N GLN A 38 31.75 -34.71 -15.08
CA GLN A 38 33.14 -34.37 -15.39
C GLN A 38 33.61 -34.85 -16.81
N THR A 39 32.81 -35.72 -17.47
CA THR A 39 33.06 -36.17 -18.85
C THR A 39 32.30 -35.33 -19.88
N ALA A 40 31.63 -34.22 -19.44
CA ALA A 40 30.71 -33.40 -20.20
C ALA A 40 29.45 -34.08 -20.67
N ALA A 41 29.09 -35.26 -20.08
CA ALA A 41 27.83 -35.94 -20.37
C ALA A 41 26.68 -35.24 -19.58
N PRO A 42 25.50 -35.07 -20.21
CA PRO A 42 24.37 -34.41 -19.56
C PRO A 42 23.83 -35.26 -18.40
N VAL A 43 23.51 -34.65 -17.28
CA VAL A 43 22.92 -35.27 -16.09
C VAL A 43 21.43 -34.96 -16.04
N ALA A 44 20.60 -35.95 -16.35
CA ALA A 44 19.15 -35.80 -16.43
C ALA A 44 18.44 -36.16 -15.09
N GLY A 45 17.33 -35.50 -14.80
CA GLY A 45 16.44 -35.80 -13.68
C GLY A 45 16.89 -35.33 -12.31
N VAL A 46 18.03 -34.63 -12.19
CA VAL A 46 18.51 -34.14 -10.90
C VAL A 46 17.75 -32.89 -10.49
N PRO A 47 17.43 -32.75 -9.18
CA PRO A 47 16.76 -31.52 -8.67
C PRO A 47 17.75 -30.36 -8.61
N VAL A 48 17.37 -29.25 -9.23
CA VAL A 48 18.03 -27.95 -9.12
C VAL A 48 17.17 -27.08 -8.22
N VAL A 49 17.69 -26.73 -7.05
CA VAL A 49 16.98 -25.97 -6.01
C VAL A 49 17.54 -24.57 -5.93
N LEU A 50 16.69 -23.56 -6.05
CA LEU A 50 16.99 -22.16 -5.81
C LEU A 50 16.31 -21.73 -4.52
N SER A 51 17.04 -21.19 -3.53
CA SER A 51 16.48 -20.82 -2.23
C SER A 51 17.11 -19.57 -1.64
N ASN A 52 16.34 -18.85 -0.81
CA ASN A 52 16.81 -17.79 0.05
C ASN A 52 16.28 -18.02 1.48
N GLY A 53 17.17 -18.12 2.45
CA GLY A 53 16.81 -18.47 3.83
C GLY A 53 16.18 -17.34 4.63
N VAL A 54 16.36 -16.07 4.24
CA VAL A 54 15.78 -14.89 4.91
C VAL A 54 14.33 -14.70 4.48
N THR A 55 14.06 -14.78 3.17
CA THR A 55 12.70 -14.62 2.63
C THR A 55 11.90 -15.93 2.66
N ASN A 56 12.53 -17.05 3.02
CA ASN A 56 11.95 -18.40 2.96
C ASN A 56 11.46 -18.79 1.55
N TYR A 57 12.05 -18.21 0.51
CA TYR A 57 11.77 -18.56 -0.88
C TYR A 57 12.45 -19.87 -1.26
N SER A 58 11.75 -20.73 -2.01
CA SER A 58 12.32 -21.94 -2.58
C SER A 58 11.59 -22.32 -3.87
N GLN A 59 12.36 -22.58 -4.93
CA GLN A 59 11.86 -23.11 -6.19
C GLN A 59 12.73 -24.31 -6.63
N THR A 60 12.10 -25.39 -7.10
CA THR A 60 12.80 -26.60 -7.53
C THR A 60 12.36 -27.01 -8.92
N VAL A 61 13.32 -27.28 -9.80
CA VAL A 61 13.09 -27.90 -11.13
C VAL A 61 13.98 -29.11 -11.31
N LYS A 62 13.61 -30.03 -12.20
CA LYS A 62 14.46 -31.18 -12.58
C LYS A 62 15.10 -30.94 -13.94
N THR A 63 16.36 -31.36 -14.09
CA THR A 63 17.04 -31.32 -15.38
C THR A 63 16.35 -32.24 -16.41
N GLN A 64 16.31 -31.78 -17.65
CA GLN A 64 15.75 -32.52 -18.79
C GLN A 64 16.74 -33.61 -19.28
N ALA A 65 16.35 -34.38 -20.31
CA ALA A 65 17.16 -35.45 -20.84
C ALA A 65 18.53 -35.00 -21.42
N ASP A 66 18.61 -33.74 -21.86
CA ASP A 66 19.85 -33.07 -22.33
C ASP A 66 20.62 -32.38 -21.21
N GLY A 67 20.24 -32.59 -19.94
CA GLY A 67 20.83 -31.92 -18.78
C GLY A 67 20.38 -30.45 -18.59
N SER A 68 19.56 -29.89 -19.48
CA SER A 68 19.12 -28.52 -19.38
C SER A 68 18.12 -28.31 -18.22
N PHE A 69 18.16 -27.13 -17.60
CA PHE A 69 17.18 -26.69 -16.61
C PHE A 69 16.82 -25.23 -16.83
N ARG A 70 15.63 -24.83 -16.36
CA ARG A 70 15.15 -23.47 -16.40
C ARG A 70 14.28 -23.15 -15.17
N LEU A 71 14.67 -22.12 -14.45
CA LEU A 71 13.91 -21.50 -13.36
C LEU A 71 13.39 -20.16 -13.87
N THR A 72 12.11 -19.89 -13.73
CA THR A 72 11.43 -18.68 -14.24
C THR A 72 10.63 -18.00 -13.14
N ASN A 73 10.24 -16.75 -13.37
CA ASN A 73 9.45 -15.96 -12.43
C ASN A 73 10.14 -15.83 -11.07
N ILE A 74 11.48 -15.67 -11.08
CA ILE A 74 12.29 -15.55 -9.87
C ILE A 74 12.25 -14.10 -9.41
N PRO A 75 11.81 -13.83 -8.17
CA PRO A 75 11.85 -12.47 -7.62
C PRO A 75 13.27 -11.89 -7.60
N PRO A 76 13.44 -10.56 -7.74
CA PRO A 76 14.75 -9.94 -7.55
C PRO A 76 15.27 -10.19 -6.14
N ASN A 77 16.42 -10.85 -6.01
CA ASN A 77 17.11 -11.12 -4.73
C ASN A 77 18.43 -11.86 -4.96
N SER A 78 19.18 -12.12 -3.88
CA SER A 78 20.31 -13.05 -3.85
C SER A 78 19.85 -14.44 -3.40
N TYR A 79 20.25 -15.47 -4.14
CA TYR A 79 19.81 -16.85 -3.90
C TYR A 79 20.99 -17.82 -3.81
N THR A 80 20.76 -18.93 -3.12
CA THR A 80 21.64 -20.11 -3.19
C THR A 80 21.03 -21.11 -4.18
N LEU A 81 21.78 -21.43 -5.26
CA LEU A 81 21.50 -22.48 -6.22
C LEU A 81 22.19 -23.77 -5.77
N GLN A 82 21.43 -24.82 -5.54
CA GLN A 82 21.93 -26.10 -5.02
C GLN A 82 21.50 -27.28 -5.88
N ILE A 83 22.41 -28.28 -6.02
CA ILE A 83 22.13 -29.59 -6.58
C ILE A 83 22.63 -30.61 -5.59
N GLU A 84 21.76 -31.53 -5.17
CA GLU A 84 22.09 -32.65 -4.29
C GLU A 84 21.49 -33.94 -4.86
N ASP A 85 22.37 -34.84 -5.30
CA ASP A 85 22.02 -36.15 -5.87
C ASP A 85 22.98 -37.20 -5.34
N PRO A 86 22.52 -38.42 -4.98
CA PRO A 86 23.35 -39.45 -4.33
C PRO A 86 24.60 -39.90 -5.12
N GLY A 87 24.62 -39.73 -6.46
CA GLY A 87 25.75 -40.06 -7.31
C GLY A 87 26.82 -38.97 -7.40
N PHE A 88 26.56 -37.77 -6.91
CA PHE A 88 27.41 -36.62 -7.08
C PHE A 88 27.74 -35.90 -5.76
N GLN A 89 28.80 -35.11 -5.77
CA GLN A 89 29.06 -34.19 -4.65
C GLN A 89 28.01 -33.06 -4.67
N LYS A 90 27.61 -32.60 -3.47
CA LYS A 90 26.73 -31.47 -3.31
C LYS A 90 27.32 -30.22 -3.96
N PHE A 91 26.61 -29.63 -4.92
CA PHE A 91 26.91 -28.34 -5.51
C PHE A 91 26.16 -27.24 -4.81
N SER A 92 26.79 -26.07 -4.55
CA SER A 92 26.14 -24.90 -3.97
C SER A 92 26.83 -23.64 -4.46
N GLN A 93 26.07 -22.67 -4.98
CA GLN A 93 26.56 -21.39 -5.49
C GLN A 93 25.55 -20.27 -5.21
N THR A 94 26.04 -19.07 -4.83
CA THR A 94 25.19 -17.87 -4.74
C THR A 94 24.98 -17.25 -6.13
N VAL A 95 23.74 -16.91 -6.45
CA VAL A 95 23.33 -16.26 -7.69
C VAL A 95 22.47 -15.05 -7.35
N ALA A 96 22.90 -13.85 -7.76
CA ALA A 96 22.11 -12.63 -7.64
C ALA A 96 21.19 -12.48 -8.86
N VAL A 97 19.88 -12.37 -8.62
CA VAL A 97 18.86 -12.13 -9.65
C VAL A 97 18.42 -10.69 -9.52
N ARG A 98 19.08 -9.78 -10.26
CA ARG A 98 18.80 -8.33 -10.27
C ARG A 98 18.65 -7.79 -11.70
N THR A 99 18.40 -8.70 -12.66
CA THR A 99 18.16 -8.38 -14.05
C THR A 99 17.09 -9.30 -14.62
N GLN A 100 16.31 -8.81 -15.54
CA GLN A 100 15.36 -9.61 -16.32
C GLN A 100 16.07 -10.40 -17.43
N VAL A 101 17.28 -9.99 -17.82
CA VAL A 101 18.11 -10.73 -18.79
C VAL A 101 18.40 -12.12 -18.23
N PRO A 102 18.14 -13.23 -18.98
CA PRO A 102 18.33 -14.58 -18.46
C PRO A 102 19.77 -14.83 -18.00
N ILE A 103 19.92 -15.29 -16.76
CA ILE A 103 21.19 -15.64 -16.16
C ILE A 103 21.57 -17.06 -16.56
N GLN A 104 22.71 -17.24 -17.21
CA GLN A 104 23.17 -18.56 -17.65
C GLN A 104 24.11 -19.19 -16.61
N GLN A 105 23.76 -20.41 -16.12
CA GLN A 105 24.51 -21.16 -15.12
C GLN A 105 24.77 -22.59 -15.62
N ASN A 106 25.92 -22.83 -16.25
CA ASN A 106 26.35 -24.15 -16.64
C ASN A 106 27.13 -24.80 -15.50
N ILE A 107 26.70 -26.00 -15.06
CA ILE A 107 27.18 -26.63 -13.84
C ILE A 107 27.80 -28.00 -14.19
N THR A 108 29.02 -28.22 -13.72
CA THR A 108 29.68 -29.53 -13.82
C THR A 108 29.73 -30.18 -12.45
N LEU A 109 29.08 -31.33 -12.29
CA LEU A 109 29.03 -32.09 -11.04
C LEU A 109 30.24 -33.05 -10.93
N ALA A 110 30.87 -33.05 -9.76
CA ALA A 110 31.89 -34.02 -9.41
C ALA A 110 31.26 -35.29 -8.82
N LEU A 111 31.80 -36.49 -9.13
CA LEU A 111 31.33 -37.76 -8.61
C LEU A 111 31.55 -37.84 -7.09
N ALA A 112 30.61 -38.50 -6.40
CA ALA A 112 30.73 -38.77 -4.97
C ALA A 112 31.94 -39.67 -4.72
N GLY A 113 32.83 -39.25 -3.77
CA GLY A 113 34.04 -40.03 -3.41
C GLY A 113 35.39 -39.42 -3.82
N THR A 114 35.43 -38.35 -4.61
CA THR A 114 36.65 -37.56 -4.84
C THR A 114 36.79 -36.53 -3.74
N GLN A 115 37.89 -36.59 -2.95
CA GLN A 115 38.15 -35.60 -1.88
C GLN A 115 38.54 -34.24 -2.46
N GLN A 116 37.62 -33.49 -2.93
CA GLN A 116 37.73 -32.03 -3.12
C GLN A 116 36.42 -31.38 -2.77
N THR A 117 36.35 -30.79 -1.60
CA THR A 117 35.27 -29.89 -1.26
C THR A 117 35.49 -28.60 -2.03
N VAL A 118 34.78 -28.43 -3.14
CA VAL A 118 34.71 -27.10 -3.78
C VAL A 118 33.82 -26.22 -2.93
N THR A 119 34.42 -25.67 -1.89
CA THR A 119 33.77 -24.56 -1.18
C THR A 119 34.10 -23.30 -1.98
N VAL A 120 33.20 -22.90 -2.86
CA VAL A 120 33.17 -21.52 -3.31
C VAL A 120 32.91 -20.71 -2.04
N GLU A 121 33.81 -19.80 -1.67
CA GLU A 121 33.55 -18.82 -0.60
C GLU A 121 32.36 -17.98 -1.04
N ALA A 122 31.16 -18.43 -0.68
CA ALA A 122 29.95 -17.71 -0.94
C ALA A 122 29.90 -16.51 0.02
N THR A 123 29.79 -15.32 -0.52
CA THR A 123 29.18 -14.19 0.20
C THR A 123 27.88 -14.71 0.81
N PRO A 124 27.57 -14.44 2.07
CA PRO A 124 26.30 -14.88 2.64
C PRO A 124 25.16 -14.44 1.71
N ASP A 125 24.27 -15.35 1.36
CA ASP A 125 23.05 -15.09 0.58
C ASP A 125 22.04 -14.22 1.36
N THR A 126 22.44 -13.74 2.52
CA THR A 126 21.65 -12.92 3.45
C THR A 126 21.82 -11.41 3.23
N ILE A 127 22.75 -10.96 2.38
CA ILE A 127 22.99 -9.53 2.10
C ILE A 127 23.10 -9.25 0.61
N GLU A 128 22.75 -8.03 0.22
CA GLU A 128 22.79 -7.59 -1.16
C GLU A 128 23.64 -6.35 -1.36
N ASN A 129 24.51 -6.40 -2.38
CA ASN A 129 25.36 -5.27 -2.72
C ASN A 129 24.66 -4.32 -3.69
N VAL A 130 23.60 -3.67 -3.24
CA VAL A 130 22.78 -2.72 -4.00
C VAL A 130 22.65 -1.39 -3.27
N ALA A 131 22.49 -0.31 -4.03
CA ALA A 131 22.34 1.03 -3.46
C ALA A 131 20.94 1.29 -2.88
N THR A 132 19.96 0.51 -3.31
CA THR A 132 18.55 0.64 -2.96
C THR A 132 18.27 0.07 -1.57
N ALA A 133 17.46 0.78 -0.76
CA ALA A 133 16.91 0.24 0.47
C ALA A 133 15.55 -0.41 0.17
N HIS A 134 15.42 -1.70 0.45
CA HIS A 134 14.23 -2.48 0.14
C HIS A 134 14.02 -3.62 1.13
N VAL A 135 12.83 -4.20 1.10
CA VAL A 135 12.46 -5.43 1.82
C VAL A 135 11.82 -6.39 0.84
N ASP A 136 12.40 -7.58 0.73
CA ASP A 136 11.83 -8.65 -0.10
C ASP A 136 10.92 -9.55 0.73
N VAL A 137 9.73 -9.81 0.19
CA VAL A 137 8.67 -10.57 0.83
C VAL A 137 8.24 -11.70 -0.09
N SER A 138 8.42 -12.94 0.34
CA SER A 138 7.93 -14.11 -0.39
C SER A 138 6.47 -14.41 -0.07
N GLN A 139 5.81 -15.18 -0.93
CA GLN A 139 4.46 -15.67 -0.68
C GLN A 139 4.35 -16.42 0.66
N ASN A 140 5.34 -17.22 1.03
CA ASN A 140 5.33 -17.96 2.29
C ASN A 140 5.28 -17.01 3.49
N LEU A 141 6.04 -15.90 3.46
CA LEU A 141 5.97 -14.90 4.52
C LEU A 141 4.63 -14.17 4.53
N MET A 142 4.07 -13.84 3.36
CA MET A 142 2.75 -13.20 3.26
C MET A 142 1.64 -14.06 3.89
N SER A 143 1.62 -15.37 3.61
CA SER A 143 0.62 -16.30 4.17
C SER A 143 0.73 -16.50 5.68
N ASP A 144 1.91 -16.26 6.25
CA ASP A 144 2.17 -16.39 7.69
C ASP A 144 1.71 -15.15 8.49
N LEU A 145 1.50 -13.99 7.85
CA LEU A 145 1.17 -12.75 8.56
C LEU A 145 -0.26 -12.78 9.15
N PRO A 146 -0.47 -12.08 10.27
CA PRO A 146 -1.79 -11.94 10.88
C PRO A 146 -2.58 -10.82 10.17
N ILE A 147 -3.25 -11.18 9.09
CA ILE A 147 -4.12 -10.27 8.33
C ILE A 147 -5.58 -10.71 8.44
N SER A 148 -6.49 -9.77 8.30
CA SER A 148 -7.94 -10.02 8.43
C SER A 148 -8.52 -10.67 7.18
N SER A 149 -8.01 -10.34 6.00
CA SER A 149 -8.49 -10.82 4.69
C SER A 149 -7.37 -10.80 3.66
N THR A 150 -7.37 -11.74 2.73
CA THR A 150 -6.47 -11.75 1.56
C THR A 150 -6.81 -10.67 0.55
N SER A 151 -8.09 -10.31 0.44
CA SER A 151 -8.62 -9.30 -0.50
C SER A 151 -7.98 -7.92 -0.31
N GLU A 152 -7.61 -7.58 0.92
CA GLU A 152 -7.06 -6.28 1.30
C GLU A 152 -5.73 -6.40 2.03
N GLY A 153 -5.16 -7.58 1.97
CA GLY A 153 -3.98 -7.96 2.75
C GLY A 153 -2.74 -7.11 2.49
N LEU A 154 -2.59 -6.48 1.32
CA LEU A 154 -1.44 -5.60 1.05
C LEU A 154 -1.40 -4.41 2.02
N ASN A 155 -2.55 -3.77 2.27
CA ASN A 155 -2.63 -2.62 3.17
C ASN A 155 -2.31 -2.99 4.63
N GLU A 156 -2.70 -4.20 5.04
CA GLU A 156 -2.37 -4.68 6.38
C GLU A 156 -0.91 -5.17 6.49
N MET A 157 -0.38 -5.80 5.43
CA MET A 157 0.96 -6.40 5.44
C MET A 157 2.10 -5.38 5.34
N ILE A 158 1.98 -4.36 4.49
CA ILE A 158 3.07 -3.43 4.22
C ILE A 158 3.57 -2.73 5.49
N PRO A 159 2.71 -2.20 6.38
CA PRO A 159 3.15 -1.62 7.65
C PRO A 159 3.79 -2.62 8.62
N LEU A 160 3.42 -3.91 8.53
CA LEU A 160 4.05 -4.95 9.35
C LEU A 160 5.47 -5.29 8.87
N LEU A 161 5.74 -5.13 7.58
CA LEU A 161 6.97 -5.59 6.92
C LEU A 161 8.04 -4.52 6.77
N SER A 162 7.65 -3.24 6.63
CA SER A 162 8.55 -2.13 6.35
C SER A 162 8.62 -1.14 7.49
N GLY A 163 9.82 -0.92 8.04
CA GLY A 163 10.06 0.13 9.05
C GLY A 163 9.92 1.52 8.45
N GLY A 164 9.19 2.41 9.14
CA GLY A 164 8.92 3.78 8.68
C GLY A 164 7.70 3.91 7.78
N VAL A 165 6.91 2.85 7.60
CA VAL A 165 5.57 2.93 7.03
C VAL A 165 4.58 2.94 8.17
N VAL A 166 3.91 4.06 8.38
CA VAL A 166 2.90 4.23 9.43
C VAL A 166 1.56 3.74 8.90
N ALA A 167 0.87 2.91 9.68
CA ALA A 167 -0.49 2.48 9.37
C ALA A 167 -1.48 3.56 9.79
N ASP A 168 -2.31 4.01 8.90
CA ASP A 168 -3.47 4.85 9.15
C ASP A 168 -4.76 4.05 8.97
N SER A 169 -5.89 4.69 9.20
CA SER A 169 -7.21 4.09 9.03
C SER A 169 -7.50 3.70 7.57
N ASN A 170 -8.37 2.71 7.39
CA ASN A 170 -8.91 2.31 6.10
C ASN A 170 -7.88 1.83 5.07
N GLY A 171 -6.73 1.31 5.55
CA GLY A 171 -5.65 0.83 4.69
C GLY A 171 -4.90 1.94 3.98
N PHE A 172 -5.03 3.17 4.43
CA PHE A 172 -4.19 4.27 4.04
C PHE A 172 -2.92 4.24 4.87
N PHE A 173 -1.77 4.32 4.25
CA PHE A 173 -0.51 4.32 4.98
C PHE A 173 0.45 5.37 4.44
N HIS A 174 1.37 5.77 5.30
CA HIS A 174 2.27 6.89 5.08
C HIS A 174 3.71 6.40 5.06
N PRO A 175 4.32 6.27 3.86
CA PRO A 175 5.68 5.77 3.75
C PRO A 175 6.70 6.86 4.10
N GLN A 176 7.48 6.59 5.13
CA GLN A 176 8.58 7.45 5.54
C GLN A 176 8.17 8.92 5.72
N GLY A 177 6.99 9.16 6.29
CA GLY A 177 6.50 10.48 6.62
C GLY A 177 5.88 11.28 5.48
N ASP A 178 5.76 10.75 4.28
CA ASP A 178 4.96 11.33 3.19
C ASP A 178 3.52 10.83 3.24
N HIS A 179 2.59 11.61 2.74
CA HIS A 179 1.18 11.24 2.72
C HIS A 179 0.83 10.48 1.44
N GLY A 180 0.58 9.17 1.56
CA GLY A 180 0.09 8.34 0.45
C GLY A 180 1.00 8.22 -0.77
N GLU A 181 2.28 8.60 -0.69
CA GLU A 181 3.25 8.62 -1.78
C GLU A 181 3.75 7.20 -2.13
N THR A 182 2.82 6.33 -2.55
CA THR A 182 3.08 4.93 -2.90
C THR A 182 2.68 4.64 -4.34
N SER A 183 3.53 3.92 -5.06
CA SER A 183 3.16 3.31 -6.33
C SER A 183 3.28 1.79 -6.27
N TYR A 184 2.40 1.12 -7.01
CA TYR A 184 2.43 -0.33 -7.18
C TYR A 184 2.90 -0.64 -8.60
N VAL A 185 3.82 -1.58 -8.72
CA VAL A 185 4.28 -2.07 -10.03
C VAL A 185 3.96 -3.56 -10.09
N VAL A 186 2.92 -3.91 -10.84
CA VAL A 186 2.45 -5.29 -10.97
C VAL A 186 2.92 -5.81 -12.33
N ASP A 187 3.85 -6.76 -12.33
CA ASP A 187 4.46 -7.35 -13.54
C ASP A 187 4.90 -6.31 -14.58
N GLY A 188 5.36 -5.13 -14.12
CA GLY A 188 5.86 -4.03 -14.95
C GLY A 188 4.83 -2.94 -15.28
N MET A 189 3.57 -3.13 -14.96
CA MET A 189 2.56 -2.08 -15.02
C MET A 189 2.61 -1.23 -13.74
N GLN A 190 2.87 0.06 -13.87
CA GLN A 190 2.89 0.99 -12.75
C GLN A 190 1.48 1.56 -12.49
N ILE A 191 1.05 1.54 -11.25
CA ILE A 191 -0.21 2.10 -10.75
C ILE A 191 0.14 3.17 -9.73
N ASN A 192 -0.13 4.42 -10.05
CA ASN A 192 0.15 5.58 -9.20
C ASN A 192 -1.08 6.05 -8.40
N ASP A 193 -2.26 5.49 -8.68
CA ASP A 193 -3.49 5.80 -7.95
C ASP A 193 -3.49 5.10 -6.59
N GLN A 194 -4.21 5.66 -5.64
CA GLN A 194 -4.31 5.08 -4.30
C GLN A 194 -5.01 3.72 -4.34
N GLN A 195 -4.40 2.74 -3.69
CA GLN A 195 -4.86 1.36 -3.63
C GLN A 195 -5.34 1.03 -2.21
N SER A 196 -6.37 1.71 -1.74
CA SER A 196 -7.00 1.45 -0.44
C SER A 196 -8.49 1.15 -0.61
N LYS A 197 -9.13 0.63 0.42
CA LYS A 197 -10.57 0.30 0.45
C LYS A 197 -11.47 1.42 -0.05
N THR A 198 -11.10 2.67 0.23
CA THR A 198 -11.90 3.86 -0.06
C THR A 198 -11.68 4.41 -1.46
N PHE A 199 -10.55 4.12 -2.08
CA PHE A 199 -10.16 4.72 -3.37
C PHE A 199 -10.26 3.76 -4.54
N SER A 200 -10.11 2.44 -4.31
CA SER A 200 -10.02 1.45 -5.37
C SER A 200 -10.24 0.04 -4.83
N THR A 201 -10.00 -0.98 -5.65
CA THR A 201 -9.83 -2.36 -5.22
C THR A 201 -8.38 -2.79 -5.47
N GLN A 202 -7.88 -3.74 -4.68
CA GLN A 202 -6.52 -4.28 -4.79
C GLN A 202 -6.54 -5.69 -5.37
N LEU A 203 -5.39 -6.10 -5.96
CA LEU A 203 -5.18 -7.52 -6.16
C LEU A 203 -5.05 -8.22 -4.80
N PRO A 204 -5.70 -9.37 -4.62
CA PRO A 204 -5.55 -10.17 -3.41
C PRO A 204 -4.10 -10.58 -3.17
N SER A 205 -3.70 -10.65 -1.91
CA SER A 205 -2.32 -10.96 -1.54
C SER A 205 -1.86 -12.33 -2.01
N ASN A 206 -2.76 -13.28 -2.15
CA ASN A 206 -2.49 -14.62 -2.67
C ASN A 206 -2.33 -14.68 -4.21
N ALA A 207 -2.55 -13.57 -4.93
CA ALA A 207 -2.17 -13.43 -6.34
C ALA A 207 -0.65 -13.26 -6.53
N PHE A 208 0.09 -12.86 -5.48
CA PHE A 208 1.50 -12.52 -5.60
C PHE A 208 2.43 -13.70 -5.27
N GLN A 209 3.49 -13.84 -6.07
CA GLN A 209 4.64 -14.69 -5.79
C GLN A 209 5.58 -14.04 -4.79
N SER A 210 5.74 -12.71 -4.93
CA SER A 210 6.61 -11.89 -4.07
C SER A 210 6.30 -10.42 -4.21
N LEU A 211 6.73 -9.66 -3.19
CA LEU A 211 6.78 -8.19 -3.19
C LEU A 211 8.21 -7.77 -2.90
N GLU A 212 8.66 -6.70 -3.55
CA GLU A 212 9.84 -5.93 -3.19
C GLU A 212 9.37 -4.53 -2.78
N LEU A 213 9.56 -4.19 -1.51
CA LEU A 213 9.15 -2.91 -0.94
C LEU A 213 10.34 -1.95 -0.96
N VAL A 214 10.43 -1.09 -1.99
CA VAL A 214 11.53 -0.15 -2.18
C VAL A 214 11.21 1.17 -1.50
N SER A 215 11.97 1.53 -0.49
CA SER A 215 11.74 2.71 0.36
C SER A 215 12.79 3.82 0.20
N SER A 216 13.88 3.58 -0.50
CA SER A 216 14.90 4.59 -0.79
C SER A 216 15.68 4.23 -2.05
N SER A 217 16.13 5.26 -2.78
CA SER A 217 16.89 5.11 -4.03
C SER A 217 16.20 4.22 -5.08
N PRO A 218 14.96 4.47 -5.44
CA PRO A 218 14.31 3.70 -6.48
C PRO A 218 15.03 3.91 -7.82
N ASP A 219 15.14 2.85 -8.61
CA ASP A 219 15.73 2.90 -9.95
C ASP A 219 15.01 3.93 -10.85
N ALA A 220 15.70 4.45 -11.87
CA ALA A 220 15.18 5.49 -12.77
C ALA A 220 13.94 5.04 -13.57
N GLU A 221 13.67 3.74 -13.63
CA GLU A 221 12.45 3.18 -14.22
C GLU A 221 11.17 3.54 -13.46
N PHE A 222 11.25 3.80 -12.15
CA PHE A 222 10.11 4.19 -11.33
C PHE A 222 9.93 5.71 -11.29
N GLY A 223 8.69 6.18 -11.36
CA GLY A 223 8.36 7.61 -11.34
C GLY A 223 7.03 7.90 -10.64
N GLY A 224 6.60 9.14 -10.65
CA GLY A 224 5.39 9.57 -9.97
C GLY A 224 5.54 9.50 -8.45
N LYS A 225 4.94 8.52 -7.77
CA LYS A 225 4.98 8.34 -6.32
C LYS A 225 6.07 7.35 -5.94
N THR A 226 7.14 7.78 -5.27
CA THR A 226 8.34 6.98 -5.05
C THR A 226 8.84 6.93 -3.60
N SER A 227 8.08 7.40 -2.63
CA SER A 227 8.41 7.21 -1.21
C SER A 227 8.32 5.75 -0.80
N LEU A 228 7.41 5.01 -1.42
CA LEU A 228 7.37 3.57 -1.41
C LEU A 228 7.01 3.07 -2.81
N VAL A 229 7.82 2.17 -3.36
CA VAL A 229 7.46 1.40 -4.56
C VAL A 229 7.22 -0.04 -4.14
N VAL A 230 6.01 -0.53 -4.38
CA VAL A 230 5.63 -1.93 -4.16
C VAL A 230 5.76 -2.66 -5.49
N ASN A 231 6.94 -3.25 -5.72
CA ASN A 231 7.22 -4.00 -6.94
C ASN A 231 6.77 -5.46 -6.75
N ALA A 232 5.70 -5.83 -7.44
CA ALA A 232 4.99 -7.09 -7.25
C ALA A 232 5.16 -8.02 -8.45
N VAL A 233 5.52 -9.26 -8.17
CA VAL A 233 5.55 -10.36 -9.14
C VAL A 233 4.36 -11.26 -8.87
N THR A 234 3.47 -11.44 -9.84
CA THR A 234 2.30 -12.31 -9.67
C THR A 234 2.66 -13.80 -9.82
N ARG A 235 1.84 -14.67 -9.27
CA ARG A 235 2.00 -16.13 -9.39
C ARG A 235 1.77 -16.58 -10.82
N SER A 236 2.53 -17.58 -11.23
CA SER A 236 2.49 -18.17 -12.57
C SER A 236 2.23 -19.68 -12.51
N GLY A 237 1.49 -20.19 -13.45
CA GLY A 237 1.33 -21.64 -13.64
C GLY A 237 2.40 -22.28 -14.51
N LEU A 238 3.29 -21.50 -15.13
CA LEU A 238 4.29 -22.00 -16.07
C LEU A 238 5.26 -22.98 -15.39
N GLY A 239 5.37 -24.19 -15.92
CA GLY A 239 6.21 -25.24 -15.36
C GLY A 239 5.68 -25.88 -14.07
N GLN A 240 4.48 -25.51 -13.61
CA GLN A 240 3.85 -26.04 -12.40
C GLN A 240 3.07 -27.31 -12.71
N ALA A 241 3.20 -28.33 -11.83
CA ALA A 241 2.23 -29.41 -11.79
C ALA A 241 0.85 -28.87 -11.39
N PRO A 242 -0.26 -29.52 -11.81
CA PRO A 242 -1.57 -29.10 -11.37
C PRO A 242 -1.65 -28.96 -9.85
N HIS A 243 -1.99 -27.79 -9.39
CA HIS A 243 -2.12 -27.44 -7.97
C HIS A 243 -3.39 -26.62 -7.77
N VAL A 244 -4.24 -27.06 -6.87
CA VAL A 244 -5.52 -26.43 -6.54
C VAL A 244 -5.54 -26.18 -5.05
N THR A 245 -5.91 -24.95 -4.64
CA THR A 245 -6.18 -24.64 -3.23
C THR A 245 -7.57 -24.07 -3.07
N LEU A 246 -8.18 -24.38 -1.94
CA LEU A 246 -9.42 -23.76 -1.47
C LEU A 246 -9.25 -23.48 0.01
N ASP A 247 -9.29 -22.21 0.38
CA ASP A 247 -9.28 -21.76 1.76
C ASP A 247 -10.62 -21.13 2.09
N THR A 248 -11.19 -21.52 3.23
CA THR A 248 -12.43 -20.92 3.76
C THR A 248 -12.16 -20.42 5.15
N TYR A 249 -12.66 -19.23 5.49
CA TYR A 249 -12.47 -18.68 6.82
C TYR A 249 -13.76 -18.11 7.41
N TYR A 250 -13.82 -18.12 8.74
CA TYR A 250 -14.89 -17.54 9.52
C TYR A 250 -14.34 -16.91 10.81
N GLY A 251 -14.86 -15.74 11.18
CA GLY A 251 -14.31 -14.99 12.31
C GLY A 251 -15.27 -14.04 12.99
N SER A 252 -14.69 -13.21 13.88
CA SER A 252 -15.38 -12.13 14.58
C SER A 252 -16.04 -11.15 13.62
N PHE A 253 -17.03 -10.41 14.07
CA PHE A 253 -17.80 -9.43 13.27
C PHE A 253 -18.54 -10.07 12.07
N GLY A 254 -18.81 -11.38 12.11
CA GLY A 254 -19.38 -12.09 10.97
C GLY A 254 -18.45 -12.15 9.75
N THR A 255 -17.13 -12.00 9.99
CA THR A 255 -16.15 -12.12 8.90
C THR A 255 -16.16 -13.52 8.35
N GLU A 256 -16.33 -13.66 7.04
CA GLU A 256 -16.27 -14.91 6.30
C GLU A 256 -15.75 -14.66 4.89
N GLY A 257 -15.18 -15.71 4.29
CA GLY A 257 -14.69 -15.61 2.92
C GLY A 257 -14.10 -16.90 2.39
N GLU A 258 -13.78 -16.89 1.10
CA GLU A 258 -13.26 -18.04 0.36
C GLU A 258 -12.19 -17.58 -0.62
N ASP A 259 -11.06 -18.30 -0.63
CA ASP A 259 -9.97 -18.17 -1.60
C ASP A 259 -9.86 -19.45 -2.41
N PHE A 260 -10.00 -19.36 -3.71
CA PHE A 260 -9.83 -20.48 -4.60
C PHE A 260 -8.73 -20.21 -5.61
N THR A 261 -7.71 -21.08 -5.71
CA THR A 261 -6.65 -20.95 -6.72
C THR A 261 -6.44 -22.22 -7.51
N ILE A 262 -6.09 -22.05 -8.79
CA ILE A 262 -5.60 -23.13 -9.67
C ILE A 262 -4.32 -22.67 -10.32
N ALA A 263 -3.25 -23.45 -10.20
CA ALA A 263 -2.03 -23.28 -10.97
C ALA A 263 -1.76 -24.54 -11.78
N ASN A 264 -1.49 -24.41 -13.06
CA ASN A 264 -1.19 -25.54 -13.93
C ASN A 264 -0.41 -25.08 -15.16
N GLY A 265 0.56 -25.90 -15.60
CA GLY A 265 1.25 -25.63 -16.87
C GLY A 265 2.43 -26.54 -17.16
N GLY A 266 2.81 -26.52 -18.42
CA GLY A 266 4.02 -27.16 -18.94
C GLY A 266 5.13 -26.15 -19.18
N SER A 267 6.11 -26.55 -20.00
CA SER A 267 7.26 -25.70 -20.35
C SER A 267 6.93 -24.53 -21.28
N LYS A 268 5.78 -24.57 -21.95
CA LYS A 268 5.39 -23.56 -22.96
C LYS A 268 4.13 -22.78 -22.62
N PHE A 269 3.26 -23.32 -21.80
CA PHE A 269 2.00 -22.71 -21.42
C PHE A 269 1.77 -22.91 -19.92
N GLY A 270 1.32 -21.88 -19.25
CA GLY A 270 0.93 -21.91 -17.86
C GLY A 270 -0.29 -21.04 -17.62
N ASN A 271 -1.07 -21.39 -16.62
CA ASN A 271 -2.19 -20.60 -16.16
C ASN A 271 -2.23 -20.59 -14.62
N PHE A 272 -2.42 -19.43 -14.06
CA PHE A 272 -2.74 -19.21 -12.66
C PHE A 272 -4.06 -18.43 -12.58
N PHE A 273 -5.04 -19.04 -11.95
CA PHE A 273 -6.38 -18.49 -11.77
C PHE A 273 -6.73 -18.38 -10.28
N LEU A 274 -7.39 -17.30 -9.89
CA LEU A 274 -7.79 -17.04 -8.52
C LEU A 274 -9.18 -16.39 -8.48
N ILE A 275 -9.99 -16.84 -7.51
CA ILE A 275 -11.18 -16.14 -7.04
C ILE A 275 -11.02 -15.92 -5.54
N ASP A 276 -11.34 -14.72 -5.09
CA ASP A 276 -11.27 -14.30 -3.69
C ASP A 276 -12.56 -13.58 -3.33
N THR A 277 -13.14 -13.93 -2.18
CA THR A 277 -14.34 -13.29 -1.65
C THR A 277 -14.23 -13.04 -0.16
N SER A 278 -14.73 -11.92 0.30
CA SER A 278 -14.82 -11.61 1.72
C SER A 278 -16.06 -10.84 2.07
N ASN A 279 -16.55 -11.03 3.29
CA ASN A 279 -17.68 -10.33 3.88
C ASN A 279 -17.38 -10.09 5.36
N THR A 280 -17.75 -8.92 5.88
CA THR A 280 -17.51 -8.57 7.28
C THR A 280 -18.47 -7.49 7.75
N GLY A 281 -18.80 -7.49 9.04
CA GLY A 281 -19.53 -6.41 9.72
C GLY A 281 -18.61 -5.33 10.30
N ARG A 282 -17.29 -5.35 9.96
CA ARG A 282 -16.31 -4.29 10.22
C ARG A 282 -15.40 -4.14 9.01
N PHE A 283 -15.93 -3.47 7.99
CA PHE A 283 -15.21 -3.31 6.73
C PHE A 283 -14.21 -2.14 6.77
N LEU A 284 -14.61 -1.01 7.34
CA LEU A 284 -13.78 0.16 7.56
C LEU A 284 -13.31 0.25 9.02
N ASP A 285 -12.32 1.07 9.27
CA ASP A 285 -11.98 1.48 10.63
C ASP A 285 -13.01 2.49 11.12
N SER A 286 -13.79 2.09 12.09
CA SER A 286 -14.95 2.84 12.58
C SER A 286 -14.56 4.02 13.47
N PRO A 287 -15.33 5.14 13.46
CA PRO A 287 -15.19 6.21 14.43
C PRO A 287 -15.57 5.78 15.86
N GLU A 288 -16.20 4.62 16.01
CA GLU A 288 -16.60 4.02 17.28
C GLU A 288 -15.92 2.67 17.50
N PHE A 289 -15.57 2.34 18.75
CA PHE A 289 -14.94 1.06 19.06
C PHE A 289 -15.87 -0.13 18.73
N SER A 290 -17.15 -0.01 18.98
CA SER A 290 -18.18 -0.94 18.50
C SER A 290 -18.88 -0.33 17.29
N PRO A 291 -18.63 -0.82 16.08
CA PRO A 291 -19.09 -0.18 14.85
C PRO A 291 -20.60 -0.21 14.70
N ILE A 292 -21.13 0.84 14.06
CA ILE A 292 -22.51 0.92 13.56
C ILE A 292 -22.41 1.15 12.04
N HIS A 293 -23.23 0.43 11.25
CA HIS A 293 -23.24 0.55 9.78
C HIS A 293 -21.84 0.40 9.16
N ASP A 294 -21.20 -0.74 9.43
CA ASP A 294 -19.84 -1.00 8.94
C ASP A 294 -19.75 -2.34 8.18
N HIS A 295 -20.87 -2.75 7.60
CA HIS A 295 -20.91 -3.97 6.79
C HIS A 295 -20.31 -3.71 5.40
N GLY A 296 -19.54 -4.69 4.92
CA GLY A 296 -19.00 -4.63 3.57
C GLY A 296 -18.56 -5.98 3.03
N ASN A 297 -18.38 -6.04 1.72
CA ASN A 297 -17.94 -7.22 1.00
C ASN A 297 -16.96 -6.87 -0.11
N ASN A 298 -16.11 -7.83 -0.44
CA ASN A 298 -15.22 -7.79 -1.59
C ASN A 298 -15.39 -9.06 -2.43
N GLU A 299 -15.31 -8.93 -3.74
CA GLU A 299 -15.31 -10.01 -4.71
C GLU A 299 -14.24 -9.71 -5.76
N SER A 300 -13.33 -10.64 -6.01
CA SER A 300 -12.29 -10.45 -7.02
C SER A 300 -11.99 -11.72 -7.80
N ILE A 301 -11.52 -11.53 -9.02
CA ILE A 301 -11.03 -12.57 -9.91
C ILE A 301 -9.72 -12.11 -10.53
N PHE A 302 -8.74 -12.99 -10.53
CA PHE A 302 -7.46 -12.77 -11.20
C PHE A 302 -7.09 -13.98 -12.04
N ASP A 303 -6.65 -13.73 -13.28
CA ASP A 303 -6.19 -14.77 -14.20
C ASP A 303 -4.89 -14.32 -14.86
N ARG A 304 -3.83 -15.13 -14.71
CA ARG A 304 -2.57 -14.98 -15.40
C ARG A 304 -2.36 -16.14 -16.36
N ILE A 305 -2.18 -15.81 -17.62
CA ILE A 305 -1.88 -16.76 -18.70
C ILE A 305 -0.47 -16.52 -19.18
N ASP A 306 0.39 -17.49 -19.03
CA ASP A 306 1.77 -17.49 -19.51
C ASP A 306 1.90 -18.35 -20.75
N TYR A 307 2.62 -17.88 -21.77
CA TYR A 307 2.92 -18.64 -22.96
C TYR A 307 4.34 -18.41 -23.48
N GLN A 308 5.09 -19.46 -23.72
CA GLN A 308 6.49 -19.45 -24.12
C GLN A 308 6.75 -20.37 -25.33
N PRO A 309 6.45 -19.94 -26.59
CA PRO A 309 6.64 -20.76 -27.76
C PRO A 309 8.09 -21.08 -28.10
N THR A 310 9.01 -20.15 -27.85
CA THR A 310 10.45 -20.31 -28.11
C THR A 310 11.29 -20.06 -26.85
N GLY A 311 12.57 -20.34 -26.89
CA GLY A 311 13.48 -19.99 -25.80
C GLY A 311 13.82 -18.50 -25.72
N GLN A 312 13.45 -17.71 -26.73
CA GLN A 312 13.82 -16.31 -26.86
C GLN A 312 12.68 -15.36 -26.56
N ASP A 313 11.51 -15.81 -26.79
CA ASP A 313 10.35 -14.97 -26.77
C ASP A 313 9.39 -15.39 -25.66
N SER A 314 8.78 -14.48 -24.91
CA SER A 314 7.91 -14.73 -23.76
C SER A 314 6.78 -13.70 -23.62
N PHE A 315 5.56 -14.08 -23.22
CA PHE A 315 4.41 -13.20 -22.92
C PHE A 315 3.69 -13.64 -21.67
N HIS A 316 3.08 -12.72 -20.99
CA HIS A 316 2.03 -13.00 -20.02
C HIS A 316 0.83 -12.08 -20.27
N LEU A 317 -0.31 -12.55 -19.85
CA LEU A 317 -1.56 -11.81 -19.87
C LEU A 317 -2.14 -11.86 -18.48
N ASP A 318 -2.32 -10.70 -17.85
CA ASP A 318 -2.97 -10.54 -16.57
C ASP A 318 -4.35 -9.90 -16.76
N ILE A 319 -5.37 -10.53 -16.19
CA ILE A 319 -6.75 -10.04 -16.18
C ILE A 319 -7.20 -9.97 -14.73
N PHE A 320 -7.64 -8.80 -14.30
CA PHE A 320 -8.15 -8.58 -12.96
C PHE A 320 -9.51 -7.89 -13.02
N GLY A 321 -10.45 -8.36 -12.24
CA GLY A 321 -11.73 -7.73 -12.02
C GLY A 321 -12.10 -7.82 -10.55
N ALA A 322 -12.53 -6.71 -9.95
CA ALA A 322 -12.94 -6.68 -8.56
C ALA A 322 -14.07 -5.70 -8.31
N ARG A 323 -14.81 -5.97 -7.24
CA ARG A 323 -15.84 -5.11 -6.69
C ARG A 323 -15.78 -5.18 -5.18
N ASN A 324 -15.82 -4.03 -4.53
CA ASN A 324 -16.20 -3.92 -3.13
C ASN A 324 -17.45 -3.04 -2.99
N TRP A 325 -18.24 -3.32 -1.98
CA TRP A 325 -19.36 -2.50 -1.50
C TRP A 325 -19.30 -2.47 0.01
N PHE A 326 -19.52 -1.29 0.59
CA PHE A 326 -19.49 -1.13 2.04
C PHE A 326 -20.34 0.06 2.49
N GLN A 327 -20.80 -0.02 3.72
CA GLN A 327 -21.44 1.07 4.45
C GLN A 327 -20.36 2.01 5.01
N ILE A 328 -20.72 3.27 5.20
CA ILE A 328 -19.88 4.24 5.89
C ILE A 328 -20.23 4.18 7.38
N PRO A 329 -19.29 3.82 8.26
CA PRO A 329 -19.60 3.65 9.68
C PRO A 329 -19.97 4.98 10.34
N ASN A 330 -21.00 4.94 11.20
CA ASN A 330 -21.55 6.09 11.89
C ASN A 330 -20.94 6.29 13.28
N THR A 331 -21.14 7.51 13.82
CA THR A 331 -21.02 7.82 15.24
C THR A 331 -22.32 7.50 16.00
N TYR A 332 -22.26 7.28 17.32
CA TYR A 332 -23.43 6.91 18.13
C TYR A 332 -24.49 8.00 18.20
N ASP A 333 -24.11 9.26 18.00
CA ASP A 333 -25.03 10.42 17.95
C ASP A 333 -25.75 10.55 16.59
N GLN A 334 -25.28 9.84 15.55
CA GLN A 334 -25.83 9.88 14.18
C GLN A 334 -26.29 8.49 13.68
N PRO A 335 -27.06 7.71 14.44
CA PRO A 335 -27.37 6.31 14.10
C PRO A 335 -28.32 6.15 12.91
N GLN A 336 -28.86 7.23 12.37
CA GLN A 336 -29.80 7.22 11.23
C GLN A 336 -29.09 7.38 9.88
N GLN A 337 -27.81 7.68 9.85
CA GLN A 337 -27.05 7.73 8.61
C GLN A 337 -26.90 6.32 8.01
N ASP A 338 -27.06 6.22 6.69
CA ASP A 338 -27.11 4.95 5.95
C ASP A 338 -26.33 5.05 4.63
N GLN A 339 -25.28 5.82 4.63
CA GLN A 339 -24.42 6.06 3.48
C GLN A 339 -23.65 4.80 3.10
N SER A 340 -23.39 4.64 1.81
CA SER A 340 -22.60 3.51 1.32
C SER A 340 -21.74 3.87 0.11
N GLN A 341 -20.75 3.04 -0.15
CA GLN A 341 -19.87 3.20 -1.30
C GLN A 341 -19.69 1.88 -2.05
N GLN A 342 -19.50 1.98 -3.36
CA GLN A 342 -19.11 0.86 -4.19
C GLN A 342 -17.89 1.25 -5.03
N ALA A 343 -16.86 0.40 -5.01
CA ALA A 343 -15.73 0.48 -5.94
C ALA A 343 -15.72 -0.72 -6.89
N ARG A 344 -15.36 -0.48 -8.14
CA ARG A 344 -15.21 -1.52 -9.17
C ARG A 344 -13.94 -1.25 -9.96
N THR A 345 -13.10 -2.26 -10.10
CA THR A 345 -11.87 -2.19 -10.88
C THR A 345 -11.87 -3.26 -11.96
N PHE A 346 -11.39 -2.89 -13.13
CA PHE A 346 -11.02 -3.81 -14.19
C PHE A 346 -9.62 -3.47 -14.68
N MET A 347 -8.76 -4.48 -14.84
CA MET A 347 -7.41 -4.33 -15.32
C MET A 347 -7.07 -5.41 -16.34
N PHE A 348 -6.37 -5.01 -17.39
CA PHE A 348 -5.82 -5.89 -18.39
C PHE A 348 -4.39 -5.44 -18.69
N SER A 349 -3.42 -6.33 -18.51
CA SER A 349 -2.01 -6.09 -18.77
C SER A 349 -1.43 -7.20 -19.62
N LEU A 350 -0.69 -6.84 -20.67
CA LEU A 350 0.02 -7.79 -21.51
C LEU A 350 1.52 -7.49 -21.46
N GLY A 351 2.32 -8.44 -21.03
CA GLY A 351 3.77 -8.34 -21.12
C GLY A 351 4.33 -9.18 -22.24
N TYR A 352 5.18 -8.59 -23.07
CA TYR A 352 5.98 -9.27 -24.09
C TYR A 352 7.46 -9.09 -23.82
N GLN A 353 8.21 -10.19 -23.84
CA GLN A 353 9.66 -10.16 -23.75
C GLN A 353 10.29 -10.87 -24.95
N HIS A 354 11.34 -10.28 -25.51
CA HIS A 354 12.19 -10.88 -26.53
C HIS A 354 13.66 -10.86 -26.15
N THR A 355 14.25 -12.04 -25.99
CA THR A 355 15.67 -12.21 -25.71
C THR A 355 16.44 -12.30 -27.01
N PHE A 356 17.11 -11.22 -27.43
CA PHE A 356 17.92 -11.21 -28.66
C PHE A 356 19.13 -12.12 -28.57
N ASN A 357 19.74 -12.17 -27.39
CA ASN A 357 20.92 -12.97 -27.07
C ASN A 357 21.08 -13.05 -25.54
N PRO A 358 22.03 -13.84 -24.99
CA PRO A 358 22.18 -14.00 -23.53
C PRO A 358 22.48 -12.71 -22.75
N GLN A 359 22.67 -11.55 -23.42
CA GLN A 359 23.00 -10.28 -22.77
C GLN A 359 21.91 -9.23 -22.98
N SER A 360 20.93 -9.42 -23.87
CA SER A 360 19.98 -8.36 -24.23
C SER A 360 18.55 -8.84 -24.36
N LEU A 361 17.64 -8.06 -23.80
CA LEU A 361 16.22 -8.31 -23.69
C LEU A 361 15.44 -7.03 -24.03
N LEU A 362 14.32 -7.18 -24.74
CA LEU A 362 13.32 -6.15 -24.94
C LEU A 362 12.03 -6.57 -24.21
N THR A 363 11.43 -5.64 -23.47
CA THR A 363 10.09 -5.81 -22.87
C THR A 363 9.12 -4.77 -23.41
N ILE A 364 7.88 -5.16 -23.72
CA ILE A 364 6.79 -4.28 -24.14
C ILE A 364 5.57 -4.64 -23.30
N SER A 365 5.00 -3.68 -22.58
CA SER A 365 3.90 -3.90 -21.64
C SER A 365 2.76 -2.89 -21.84
N PRO A 366 1.84 -3.11 -22.79
CA PRO A 366 0.62 -2.34 -22.88
C PRO A 366 -0.37 -2.74 -21.77
N PHE A 367 -1.14 -1.77 -21.29
CA PHE A 367 -2.13 -1.97 -20.24
C PHE A 367 -3.35 -1.08 -20.38
N VAL A 368 -4.45 -1.53 -19.77
CA VAL A 368 -5.68 -0.76 -19.54
C VAL A 368 -6.16 -1.04 -18.13
N ARG A 369 -6.53 0.02 -17.41
CA ARG A 369 -7.18 -0.07 -16.11
C ARG A 369 -8.36 0.88 -16.05
N GLN A 370 -9.45 0.45 -15.41
CA GLN A 370 -10.64 1.25 -15.17
C GLN A 370 -11.08 1.09 -13.73
N ASP A 371 -11.26 2.21 -13.05
CA ASP A 371 -11.85 2.29 -11.72
C ASP A 371 -13.13 3.11 -11.76
N ARG A 372 -14.13 2.65 -11.07
CA ARG A 372 -15.38 3.37 -10.83
C ARG A 372 -15.72 3.36 -9.37
N ILE A 373 -15.92 4.53 -8.81
CA ILE A 373 -16.34 4.74 -7.43
C ILE A 373 -17.70 5.43 -7.44
N ASP A 374 -18.67 4.82 -6.78
CA ASP A 374 -20.01 5.36 -6.58
C ASP A 374 -20.24 5.51 -5.06
N TYR A 375 -20.41 6.73 -4.57
CA TYR A 375 -20.81 7.06 -3.19
C TYR A 375 -22.28 7.44 -3.17
N TYR A 376 -23.04 6.83 -2.27
CA TYR A 376 -24.48 6.98 -2.15
C TYR A 376 -24.83 7.65 -0.81
N PRO A 377 -25.66 8.70 -0.80
CA PRO A 377 -26.21 9.28 0.42
C PRO A 377 -27.18 8.30 1.10
N SER A 378 -27.60 8.64 2.33
CA SER A 378 -28.70 7.95 3.01
C SER A 378 -30.01 8.08 2.23
N ASP A 379 -30.90 7.10 2.37
CA ASP A 379 -32.25 7.14 1.78
C ASP A 379 -33.02 8.39 2.21
N ASN A 380 -32.82 8.85 3.44
CA ASN A 380 -33.28 10.15 3.92
C ASN A 380 -32.10 11.15 3.92
N PRO A 381 -32.03 12.10 2.99
CA PRO A 381 -30.91 13.04 2.93
C PRO A 381 -30.69 13.86 4.20
N PHE A 382 -31.75 14.10 4.99
CA PHE A 382 -31.64 14.83 6.27
C PHE A 382 -31.11 13.98 7.43
N ALA A 383 -30.86 12.69 7.22
CA ALA A 383 -30.11 11.89 8.18
C ALA A 383 -28.59 12.13 8.06
N ASP A 384 -28.13 12.55 6.90
CA ASP A 384 -26.71 12.86 6.66
C ASP A 384 -26.36 14.22 7.27
N LEU A 385 -25.45 14.25 8.22
CA LEU A 385 -24.99 15.48 8.87
C LEU A 385 -23.48 15.65 8.71
N PRO A 386 -22.98 16.85 8.43
CA PRO A 386 -23.73 18.12 8.26
C PRO A 386 -24.31 18.32 6.85
N ALA A 387 -24.04 17.43 5.90
CA ALA A 387 -24.47 17.54 4.52
C ALA A 387 -24.75 16.17 3.90
N THR A 388 -25.73 16.10 3.02
CA THR A 388 -25.94 14.95 2.14
C THR A 388 -25.09 15.08 0.90
N ILE A 389 -24.44 13.98 0.49
CA ILE A 389 -23.42 13.98 -0.58
C ILE A 389 -23.63 12.76 -1.49
N SER A 390 -23.46 12.97 -2.78
CA SER A 390 -23.34 11.87 -3.73
C SER A 390 -22.14 12.08 -4.65
N GLN A 391 -21.47 10.99 -5.03
CA GLN A 391 -20.36 11.03 -5.95
C GLN A 391 -20.39 9.87 -6.93
N ASN A 392 -20.00 10.15 -8.18
CA ASN A 392 -19.70 9.14 -9.17
C ASN A 392 -18.40 9.53 -9.88
N ARG A 393 -17.35 8.76 -9.66
CA ARG A 393 -16.02 8.99 -10.22
C ARG A 393 -15.61 7.84 -11.12
N HIS A 394 -15.12 8.18 -12.31
CA HIS A 394 -14.54 7.23 -13.25
C HIS A 394 -13.10 7.62 -13.56
N LEU A 395 -12.21 6.65 -13.42
CA LEU A 395 -10.84 6.74 -13.90
C LEU A 395 -10.64 5.67 -14.97
N SER A 396 -10.12 6.07 -16.12
CA SER A 396 -9.71 5.15 -17.19
C SER A 396 -8.27 5.45 -17.56
N ASN A 397 -7.39 4.50 -17.27
CA ASN A 397 -5.96 4.60 -17.50
C ASN A 397 -5.54 3.59 -18.56
N TRP A 398 -4.78 4.01 -19.56
CA TRP A 398 -4.18 3.15 -20.57
C TRP A 398 -2.81 3.65 -20.96
N GLY A 399 -1.94 2.72 -21.22
CA GLY A 399 -0.59 3.07 -21.58
C GLY A 399 0.22 1.90 -22.11
N THR A 400 1.47 2.17 -22.37
CA THR A 400 2.45 1.17 -22.74
C THR A 400 3.82 1.55 -22.21
N ARG A 401 4.52 0.58 -21.67
CA ARG A 401 5.92 0.68 -21.30
C ARG A 401 6.77 -0.15 -22.27
N VAL A 402 7.88 0.41 -22.72
CA VAL A 402 8.88 -0.27 -23.56
C VAL A 402 10.23 -0.14 -22.89
N GLU A 403 10.89 -1.25 -22.69
CA GLU A 403 12.16 -1.31 -21.98
C GLU A 403 13.16 -2.23 -22.69
N PHE A 404 14.40 -1.77 -22.84
CA PHE A 404 15.53 -2.54 -23.31
C PHE A 404 16.53 -2.73 -22.19
N SER A 405 16.85 -3.98 -21.85
CA SER A 405 17.82 -4.37 -20.84
C SER A 405 19.05 -5.01 -21.46
N TYR A 406 20.24 -4.64 -20.97
CA TYR A 406 21.51 -5.18 -21.42
C TYR A 406 22.43 -5.46 -20.24
N ALA A 407 22.79 -6.73 -20.03
CA ALA A 407 23.66 -7.16 -18.93
C ALA A 407 24.91 -7.85 -19.47
N LYS A 408 26.08 -7.20 -19.31
CA LYS A 408 27.37 -7.79 -19.75
C LYS A 408 28.53 -7.22 -18.96
N GLY A 409 29.36 -8.11 -18.45
CA GLY A 409 30.58 -7.73 -17.75
C GLY A 409 30.27 -7.01 -16.43
N ILE A 410 30.64 -5.74 -16.34
CA ILE A 410 30.41 -4.91 -15.15
C ILE A 410 29.09 -4.14 -15.22
N ASN A 411 28.42 -4.07 -16.38
CA ASN A 411 27.28 -3.20 -16.65
C ASN A 411 25.99 -4.01 -16.67
N ASN A 412 24.94 -3.43 -16.07
CA ASN A 412 23.55 -3.84 -16.18
C ASN A 412 22.72 -2.61 -16.53
N ILE A 413 22.54 -2.39 -17.84
CA ILE A 413 21.94 -1.19 -18.42
C ILE A 413 20.46 -1.45 -18.68
N LYS A 414 19.62 -0.47 -18.37
CA LYS A 414 18.21 -0.45 -18.65
C LYS A 414 17.82 0.90 -19.26
N ILE A 415 17.15 0.90 -20.39
CA ILE A 415 16.65 2.10 -21.09
C ILE A 415 15.19 1.87 -21.42
N GLY A 416 14.35 2.82 -21.15
CA GLY A 416 12.92 2.67 -21.42
C GLY A 416 12.16 3.97 -21.57
N THR A 417 10.92 3.81 -21.95
CA THR A 417 9.92 4.88 -22.08
C THR A 417 8.56 4.35 -21.68
N GLU A 418 7.75 5.21 -21.13
CA GLU A 418 6.35 4.92 -20.82
C GLU A 418 5.48 6.06 -21.32
N LEU A 419 4.39 5.70 -21.95
CA LEU A 419 3.35 6.60 -22.46
C LEU A 419 2.06 6.20 -21.78
N GLU A 420 1.47 7.12 -21.05
CA GLU A 420 0.28 6.89 -20.25
C GLU A 420 -0.73 8.03 -20.47
N GLN A 421 -2.00 7.68 -20.57
CA GLN A 421 -3.10 8.62 -20.54
C GLN A 421 -4.14 8.17 -19.51
N THR A 422 -4.48 9.07 -18.61
CA THR A 422 -5.56 8.89 -17.63
C THR A 422 -6.71 9.84 -17.97
N ARG A 423 -7.91 9.31 -18.13
CA ARG A 423 -9.13 10.11 -18.24
C ARG A 423 -9.87 10.08 -16.91
N LEU A 424 -10.05 11.24 -16.33
CA LEU A 424 -10.86 11.47 -15.13
C LEU A 424 -12.23 12.00 -15.54
N VAL A 425 -13.29 11.48 -14.91
CA VAL A 425 -14.66 12.01 -14.98
C VAL A 425 -15.21 12.01 -13.58
N GLU A 426 -15.59 13.18 -13.08
CA GLU A 426 -16.06 13.38 -11.72
C GLU A 426 -17.41 14.07 -11.72
N ASN A 427 -18.38 13.42 -11.07
CA ASN A 427 -19.71 13.96 -10.81
C ASN A 427 -19.89 13.98 -9.28
N PHE A 428 -20.33 15.12 -8.76
CA PHE A 428 -20.43 15.34 -7.34
C PHE A 428 -21.65 16.20 -7.05
N ALA A 429 -22.38 15.89 -5.98
CA ALA A 429 -23.44 16.75 -5.47
C ALA A 429 -23.38 16.86 -3.95
N LEU A 430 -23.73 18.05 -3.42
CA LEU A 430 -23.73 18.37 -1.99
C LEU A 430 -24.90 19.26 -1.62
N GLY A 431 -25.55 18.97 -0.48
CA GLY A 431 -26.57 19.83 0.12
C GLY A 431 -26.46 19.84 1.64
N VAL A 432 -26.42 21.03 2.25
CA VAL A 432 -26.33 21.19 3.70
C VAL A 432 -27.66 20.75 4.32
N THR A 433 -27.62 19.88 5.31
CA THR A 433 -28.75 19.26 6.00
C THR A 433 -28.83 19.61 7.48
N ASP A 434 -27.74 20.20 8.03
CA ASP A 434 -27.68 20.67 9.41
C ASP A 434 -27.86 22.20 9.46
N PRO A 435 -28.96 22.70 10.06
CA PRO A 435 -29.19 24.17 10.18
C PRO A 435 -28.17 24.88 11.09
N THR A 436 -27.37 24.14 11.86
CA THR A 436 -26.35 24.68 12.76
C THR A 436 -24.95 24.68 12.16
N PHE A 437 -24.74 24.03 11.04
CA PHE A 437 -23.44 23.95 10.38
C PHE A 437 -22.97 25.29 9.81
N ASN A 438 -23.87 26.04 9.19
CA ASN A 438 -23.58 27.41 8.68
C ASN A 438 -24.62 28.41 9.22
N PRO A 439 -24.67 28.65 10.54
CA PRO A 439 -25.70 29.49 11.15
C PRO A 439 -25.48 30.96 10.75
N ILE A 440 -26.56 31.63 10.32
CA ILE A 440 -26.51 33.05 9.95
C ILE A 440 -26.39 33.92 11.19
N CYS A 441 -27.06 33.50 12.29
CA CYS A 441 -27.03 34.19 13.56
C CYS A 441 -26.57 33.28 14.70
N LEU A 442 -26.00 33.91 15.70
CA LEU A 442 -25.63 33.30 16.98
C LEU A 442 -26.47 33.92 18.10
N THR A 443 -26.73 33.17 19.16
CA THR A 443 -27.24 33.73 20.42
C THR A 443 -26.19 34.66 21.02
N THR A 444 -26.53 35.49 22.01
CA THR A 444 -25.59 36.30 22.76
C THR A 444 -24.53 35.48 23.53
N ALA A 445 -24.79 34.19 23.72
CA ALA A 445 -23.87 33.22 24.31
C ALA A 445 -23.00 32.49 23.26
N GLY A 446 -23.15 32.83 21.96
CA GLY A 446 -22.36 32.26 20.87
C GLY A 446 -22.94 30.97 20.28
N ALA A 447 -24.06 30.47 20.76
CA ALA A 447 -24.67 29.24 20.21
C ALA A 447 -25.37 29.51 18.86
N ALA A 448 -25.31 28.51 17.96
CA ALA A 448 -25.96 28.56 16.65
C ALA A 448 -27.48 28.74 16.76
N VAL A 449 -28.07 29.55 15.89
CA VAL A 449 -29.52 29.77 15.82
C VAL A 449 -30.09 29.07 14.58
N PRO A 450 -30.76 27.90 14.73
CA PRO A 450 -31.25 27.10 13.62
C PRO A 450 -32.61 27.58 13.10
N THR A 451 -32.70 28.84 12.62
CA THR A 451 -33.94 29.39 12.08
C THR A 451 -33.98 29.47 10.57
N ALA A 452 -34.93 28.79 9.96
CA ALA A 452 -35.11 28.77 8.50
C ALA A 452 -35.56 30.15 7.92
N ASN A 453 -36.10 31.04 8.75
CA ASN A 453 -36.66 32.31 8.31
C ASN A 453 -35.65 33.45 8.23
N ILE A 454 -34.44 33.29 8.72
CA ILE A 454 -33.36 34.29 8.64
C ILE A 454 -32.45 33.90 7.47
N LEU A 455 -32.40 34.74 6.45
CA LEU A 455 -31.62 34.53 5.26
C LEU A 455 -30.48 35.56 5.07
N ASN A 456 -30.37 36.49 5.99
CA ASN A 456 -29.37 37.59 5.90
C ASN A 456 -28.87 37.96 7.29
N PRO A 457 -27.53 38.12 7.50
CA PRO A 457 -26.97 38.57 8.79
C PRO A 457 -27.56 39.88 9.35
N ALA A 458 -28.01 40.81 8.49
CA ALA A 458 -28.64 42.05 8.92
C ALA A 458 -29.98 41.84 9.69
N GLN A 459 -30.61 40.67 9.52
CA GLN A 459 -31.87 40.31 10.21
C GLN A 459 -31.63 39.84 11.65
N CYS A 460 -30.40 39.46 12.02
CA CYS A 460 -30.10 38.91 13.34
C CYS A 460 -30.42 39.87 14.46
N ALA A 461 -30.00 41.14 14.36
CA ALA A 461 -30.26 42.14 15.38
C ALA A 461 -31.75 42.40 15.61
N THR A 462 -32.56 42.40 14.54
CA THR A 462 -34.04 42.58 14.63
C THR A 462 -34.71 41.36 15.29
N ALA A 463 -34.12 40.16 15.16
CA ALA A 463 -34.57 38.93 15.78
C ALA A 463 -34.02 38.72 17.21
N GLY A 464 -33.21 39.65 17.73
CA GLY A 464 -32.64 39.53 19.06
C GLY A 464 -31.35 38.72 19.15
N TYR A 465 -30.69 38.50 18.02
CA TYR A 465 -29.46 37.68 17.87
C TYR A 465 -28.28 38.51 17.40
N VAL A 466 -27.10 37.91 17.40
CA VAL A 466 -25.85 38.46 16.86
C VAL A 466 -25.56 37.87 15.50
N ALA A 467 -25.10 38.65 14.54
CA ALA A 467 -24.66 38.16 13.25
C ALA A 467 -23.43 37.28 13.42
N ASN A 468 -23.43 36.08 12.77
CA ASN A 468 -22.29 35.21 12.77
C ASN A 468 -21.21 35.76 11.80
N SER A 469 -20.02 36.09 12.31
CA SER A 469 -18.90 36.58 11.52
C SER A 469 -18.28 35.49 10.62
N SER A 470 -18.49 34.19 10.96
CA SER A 470 -18.01 33.03 10.20
C SER A 470 -19.06 32.51 9.23
N PHE A 471 -20.21 33.19 9.07
CA PHE A 471 -21.25 32.79 8.12
C PHE A 471 -20.73 32.84 6.69
N SER A 472 -20.84 31.72 5.97
CA SER A 472 -20.49 31.59 4.55
C SER A 472 -21.73 31.80 3.66
N PRO A 473 -21.88 32.98 3.01
CA PRO A 473 -23.04 33.23 2.14
C PRO A 473 -23.14 32.32 0.93
N GLY A 474 -22.00 31.79 0.45
CA GLY A 474 -21.92 30.86 -0.69
C GLY A 474 -22.62 29.52 -0.45
N LEU A 475 -22.74 29.10 0.81
CA LEU A 475 -23.46 27.87 1.18
C LEU A 475 -24.99 28.04 1.21
N LEU A 476 -25.50 29.27 1.37
CA LEU A 476 -26.94 29.48 1.53
C LEU A 476 -27.80 28.96 0.38
N PRO A 477 -27.43 29.06 -0.90
CA PRO A 477 -28.19 28.45 -2.01
C PRO A 477 -28.29 26.94 -1.93
N PHE A 478 -27.38 26.29 -1.21
CA PHE A 478 -27.27 24.83 -1.09
C PHE A 478 -27.69 24.32 0.30
N ASP A 479 -28.25 25.18 1.12
CA ASP A 479 -28.79 24.83 2.43
C ASP A 479 -30.23 24.30 2.30
N LEU A 480 -30.37 22.98 2.31
CA LEU A 480 -31.66 22.32 2.15
C LEU A 480 -32.62 22.61 3.32
N THR A 481 -32.09 22.92 4.51
CA THR A 481 -32.89 23.28 5.69
C THR A 481 -33.59 24.64 5.55
N ARG A 482 -33.11 25.45 4.59
CA ARG A 482 -33.64 26.81 4.27
C ARG A 482 -34.24 26.89 2.87
N GLY A 483 -34.56 25.72 2.27
CA GLY A 483 -35.16 25.61 0.94
C GLY A 483 -34.20 25.81 -0.22
N GLY A 484 -32.93 25.60 0.01
CA GLY A 484 -31.88 25.55 -1.03
C GLY A 484 -31.99 24.30 -1.91
N GLN A 485 -31.07 24.13 -2.81
CA GLN A 485 -30.96 23.00 -3.74
C GLN A 485 -29.59 22.36 -3.63
N LEU A 486 -29.40 21.19 -4.26
CA LEU A 486 -28.08 20.57 -4.33
C LEU A 486 -27.12 21.42 -5.17
N PHE A 487 -25.90 21.58 -4.70
CA PHE A 487 -24.77 21.92 -5.56
C PHE A 487 -24.45 20.71 -6.42
N GLU A 488 -24.26 20.90 -7.71
CA GLU A 488 -23.91 19.86 -8.67
C GLU A 488 -22.65 20.25 -9.44
N PHE A 489 -21.71 19.31 -9.53
CA PHE A 489 -20.48 19.44 -10.29
C PHE A 489 -20.34 18.30 -11.29
N HIS A 490 -19.92 18.65 -12.52
CA HIS A 490 -19.60 17.70 -13.58
C HIS A 490 -18.30 18.12 -14.24
N GLY A 491 -17.26 17.35 -14.03
CA GLY A 491 -15.94 17.65 -14.56
C GLY A 491 -15.31 16.46 -15.28
N ALA A 492 -14.49 16.73 -16.29
CA ALA A 492 -13.67 15.72 -16.94
C ALA A 492 -12.36 16.31 -17.44
N ARG A 493 -11.26 15.54 -17.28
CA ARG A 493 -9.92 15.90 -17.76
C ARG A 493 -9.20 14.66 -18.28
N ASN A 494 -8.28 14.91 -19.23
CA ASN A 494 -7.27 13.92 -19.61
C ASN A 494 -5.93 14.37 -19.00
N ILE A 495 -5.21 13.41 -18.47
CA ILE A 495 -3.84 13.57 -17.97
C ILE A 495 -2.96 12.72 -18.86
N ASN A 496 -1.97 13.33 -19.51
CA ASN A 496 -1.01 12.64 -20.34
C ASN A 496 0.34 12.66 -19.64
N GLN A 497 0.90 11.49 -19.39
CA GLN A 497 2.21 11.33 -18.79
C GLN A 497 3.13 10.62 -19.77
N GLN A 498 4.32 11.15 -19.96
CA GLN A 498 5.32 10.61 -20.87
C GLN A 498 6.66 10.65 -20.19
N ASN A 499 7.36 9.53 -20.17
CA ASN A 499 8.69 9.50 -19.61
C ASN A 499 9.69 8.76 -20.50
N VAL A 500 10.94 9.10 -20.30
CA VAL A 500 12.09 8.37 -20.85
C VAL A 500 13.12 8.23 -19.72
N PHE A 501 13.67 7.04 -19.57
CA PHE A 501 14.71 6.80 -18.57
C PHE A 501 15.87 5.97 -19.13
N ALA A 502 17.02 6.14 -18.52
CA ALA A 502 18.19 5.30 -18.72
C ALA A 502 18.94 5.14 -17.40
N GLN A 503 19.37 3.94 -17.10
CA GLN A 503 20.18 3.65 -15.92
C GLN A 503 21.23 2.59 -16.22
N ASP A 504 22.32 2.61 -15.46
CA ASP A 504 23.34 1.58 -15.45
C ASP A 504 23.73 1.24 -14.01
N GLN A 505 23.72 -0.04 -13.71
CA GLN A 505 24.26 -0.58 -12.46
C GLN A 505 25.64 -1.19 -12.77
N ILE A 506 26.70 -0.48 -12.37
CA ILE A 506 28.08 -0.81 -12.66
C ILE A 506 28.69 -1.52 -11.45
N THR A 507 29.00 -2.82 -11.59
CA THR A 507 29.60 -3.61 -10.51
C THR A 507 31.07 -3.87 -10.76
N ILE A 508 31.94 -3.27 -9.94
CA ILE A 508 33.40 -3.42 -10.01
C ILE A 508 33.86 -4.10 -8.71
N LYS A 509 34.05 -5.41 -8.75
CA LYS A 509 34.39 -6.24 -7.58
C LYS A 509 33.37 -6.09 -6.46
N ASN A 510 33.71 -5.33 -5.42
CA ASN A 510 32.87 -5.12 -4.22
C ASN A 510 32.09 -3.81 -4.26
N LEU A 511 32.35 -2.95 -5.24
CA LEU A 511 31.68 -1.66 -5.42
C LEU A 511 30.63 -1.79 -6.52
N THR A 512 29.39 -1.42 -6.18
CA THR A 512 28.33 -1.21 -7.16
C THR A 512 27.96 0.27 -7.19
N ILE A 513 27.89 0.84 -8.38
CA ILE A 513 27.45 2.22 -8.63
C ILE A 513 26.18 2.14 -9.46
N SER A 514 25.12 2.78 -8.99
CA SER A 514 23.88 2.99 -9.74
C SER A 514 23.85 4.42 -10.25
N ALA A 515 23.65 4.61 -11.55
CA ALA A 515 23.54 5.93 -12.18
C ALA A 515 22.33 5.92 -13.11
N GLY A 516 21.39 6.81 -12.87
CA GLY A 516 20.15 6.89 -13.63
C GLY A 516 19.78 8.33 -13.99
N LEU A 517 19.06 8.46 -15.09
CA LEU A 517 18.48 9.71 -15.53
C LEU A 517 17.07 9.43 -16.04
N ARG A 518 16.10 10.16 -15.53
CA ARG A 518 14.69 10.11 -15.99
C ARG A 518 14.25 11.51 -16.40
N PHE A 519 13.43 11.59 -17.42
CA PHE A 519 12.74 12.80 -17.82
C PHE A 519 11.24 12.50 -17.87
N ASP A 520 10.47 13.25 -17.12
CA ASP A 520 9.00 13.18 -17.14
C ASP A 520 8.42 14.47 -17.73
N ASN A 521 7.34 14.30 -18.50
CA ASN A 521 6.45 15.33 -18.99
C ASN A 521 5.04 15.01 -18.51
N TYR A 522 4.51 15.84 -17.62
CA TYR A 522 3.14 15.78 -17.11
C TYR A 522 2.32 16.88 -17.80
N ASP A 523 1.16 16.51 -18.35
CA ASP A 523 0.21 17.40 -19.01
C ASP A 523 -1.21 16.99 -18.57
N GLY A 524 -1.75 17.67 -17.57
CA GLY A 524 -3.02 17.39 -16.93
C GLY A 524 -3.77 18.64 -16.52
N ILE A 525 -4.11 18.78 -15.24
CA ILE A 525 -4.70 20.00 -14.65
C ILE A 525 -3.71 21.18 -14.77
N SER A 526 -2.45 20.88 -14.54
CA SER A 526 -1.30 21.75 -14.77
C SER A 526 -0.32 21.06 -15.72
N THR A 527 0.75 21.74 -16.10
CA THR A 527 1.82 21.16 -16.93
C THR A 527 3.17 21.34 -16.27
N ASP A 528 3.95 20.26 -16.24
CA ASP A 528 5.31 20.29 -15.70
C ASP A 528 6.26 19.33 -16.44
N LYS A 529 7.57 19.63 -16.37
CA LYS A 529 8.63 18.82 -16.99
C LYS A 529 9.85 18.81 -16.08
N LEU A 530 10.31 17.63 -15.72
CA LEU A 530 11.46 17.51 -14.84
C LEU A 530 12.48 16.51 -15.35
N LEU A 531 13.77 16.93 -15.33
CA LEU A 531 14.90 16.04 -15.47
C LEU A 531 15.33 15.56 -14.07
N GLN A 532 15.38 14.25 -13.87
CA GLN A 532 15.50 13.60 -12.57
C GLN A 532 16.79 12.74 -12.54
N PRO A 533 17.93 13.30 -12.16
CA PRO A 533 19.15 12.52 -11.92
C PRO A 533 18.98 11.67 -10.66
N ARG A 534 19.46 10.43 -10.72
CA ARG A 534 19.53 9.48 -9.62
C ARG A 534 20.93 8.88 -9.57
N ALA A 535 21.50 8.80 -8.40
CA ALA A 535 22.83 8.25 -8.20
C ALA A 535 22.89 7.50 -6.87
N GLY A 536 23.51 6.35 -6.88
CA GLY A 536 23.72 5.56 -5.69
C GLY A 536 25.02 4.78 -5.75
N PHE A 537 25.50 4.36 -4.61
CA PHE A 537 26.60 3.41 -4.50
C PHE A 537 26.35 2.43 -3.36
N SER A 538 26.93 1.25 -3.50
CA SER A 538 27.07 0.29 -2.41
C SER A 538 28.47 -0.34 -2.44
N TYR A 539 29.02 -0.61 -1.27
CA TYR A 539 30.32 -1.22 -1.10
C TYR A 539 30.29 -2.39 -0.12
N LEU A 540 30.60 -3.58 -0.62
CA LEU A 540 30.65 -4.80 0.17
C LEU A 540 32.01 -4.98 0.83
N VAL A 541 32.06 -4.92 2.15
CA VAL A 541 33.22 -5.30 2.98
C VAL A 541 33.15 -6.79 3.25
N LYS A 542 33.71 -7.63 2.36
CA LYS A 542 33.61 -9.11 2.43
C LYS A 542 34.07 -9.70 3.77
N MET A 543 35.06 -9.10 4.40
CA MET A 543 35.66 -9.60 5.66
C MET A 543 34.64 -9.62 6.80
N THR A 544 33.74 -8.66 6.84
CA THR A 544 32.73 -8.50 7.89
C THR A 544 31.32 -8.88 7.43
N GLY A 545 31.09 -9.06 6.13
CA GLY A 545 29.75 -9.23 5.57
C GLY A 545 28.91 -7.95 5.74
N THR A 546 29.52 -6.78 5.46
CA THR A 546 28.87 -5.47 5.63
C THR A 546 28.73 -4.79 4.27
N VAL A 547 27.57 -4.26 3.94
CA VAL A 547 27.35 -3.37 2.81
C VAL A 547 27.10 -1.97 3.34
N ILE A 548 27.83 -0.99 2.83
CA ILE A 548 27.62 0.43 3.10
C ILE A 548 27.06 1.05 1.82
N ARG A 549 25.99 1.83 1.93
CA ARG A 549 25.32 2.44 0.77
C ARG A 549 25.01 3.92 0.98
N GLY A 550 24.89 4.63 -0.12
CA GLY A 550 24.44 6.02 -0.13
C GLY A 550 23.78 6.37 -1.45
N SER A 551 22.80 7.27 -1.41
CA SER A 551 22.02 7.64 -2.59
C SER A 551 21.60 9.11 -2.60
N PHE A 552 21.32 9.59 -3.80
CA PHE A 552 20.67 10.85 -4.11
C PHE A 552 19.67 10.64 -5.24
N ASP A 553 18.44 11.12 -5.05
CA ASP A 553 17.38 11.03 -6.02
C ASP A 553 16.67 12.37 -6.15
N ARG A 554 16.40 12.80 -7.38
CA ARG A 554 15.48 13.86 -7.70
C ARG A 554 14.25 13.25 -8.34
N VAL A 555 13.05 13.62 -7.87
CA VAL A 555 11.78 13.00 -8.27
C VAL A 555 10.74 14.08 -8.55
N MET A 556 9.94 13.88 -9.58
CA MET A 556 8.68 14.59 -9.81
C MET A 556 7.55 13.75 -9.24
N GLU A 557 6.83 14.32 -8.28
CA GLU A 557 5.63 13.72 -7.68
C GLU A 557 4.41 14.17 -8.44
N THR A 558 3.61 13.23 -8.93
CA THR A 558 2.39 13.56 -9.67
C THR A 558 1.22 13.75 -8.71
N PRO A 559 0.29 14.70 -8.98
CA PRO A 559 -0.93 14.85 -8.20
C PRO A 559 -1.70 13.53 -8.09
N TYR A 560 -2.46 13.37 -7.02
CA TYR A 560 -3.41 12.26 -6.90
C TYR A 560 -4.55 12.46 -7.89
N ASN A 561 -5.01 11.37 -8.49
CA ASN A 561 -6.11 11.40 -9.45
C ASN A 561 -7.49 11.44 -8.77
N GLU A 562 -7.56 11.10 -7.48
CA GLU A 562 -8.76 11.05 -6.68
C GLU A 562 -9.33 12.45 -6.44
N ASN A 563 -10.48 12.75 -7.05
CA ASN A 563 -11.17 14.06 -6.98
C ASN A 563 -10.31 15.27 -7.43
N LEU A 564 -9.33 15.02 -8.27
CA LEU A 564 -8.38 16.03 -8.72
C LEU A 564 -9.06 17.15 -9.53
N VAL A 565 -10.06 16.82 -10.35
CA VAL A 565 -10.76 17.80 -11.19
C VAL A 565 -11.61 18.72 -10.32
N LEU A 566 -12.35 18.15 -9.35
CA LEU A 566 -13.18 18.91 -8.42
C LEU A 566 -12.34 19.80 -7.51
N SER A 567 -11.25 19.25 -6.97
CA SER A 567 -10.31 19.99 -6.11
C SER A 567 -9.59 21.14 -6.81
N SER A 568 -9.28 20.96 -8.10
CA SER A 568 -8.51 21.94 -8.89
C SER A 568 -9.36 22.90 -9.71
N ASP A 569 -10.70 22.75 -9.71
CA ASP A 569 -11.56 23.68 -10.47
C ASP A 569 -11.74 25.00 -9.72
N THR A 570 -11.02 26.01 -10.24
CA THR A 570 -11.03 27.38 -9.70
C THR A 570 -12.04 28.30 -10.41
N GLY A 571 -12.79 27.76 -11.38
CA GLY A 571 -13.74 28.49 -12.19
C GLY A 571 -15.10 28.72 -11.53
N ALA A 572 -16.03 29.31 -12.29
CA ALA A 572 -17.39 29.64 -11.84
C ALA A 572 -18.27 28.40 -11.50
N GLY A 573 -17.79 27.19 -11.74
CA GLY A 573 -18.41 25.92 -11.34
C GLY A 573 -17.73 25.22 -10.19
N GLY A 574 -16.59 25.76 -9.71
CA GLY A 574 -15.77 25.09 -8.69
C GLY A 574 -16.37 25.19 -7.29
N LEU A 575 -16.16 24.17 -6.48
CA LEU A 575 -16.70 24.07 -5.12
C LEU A 575 -16.07 25.11 -4.21
N ALA A 576 -14.75 25.30 -4.27
CA ALA A 576 -14.03 26.26 -3.46
C ALA A 576 -14.46 27.71 -3.71
N THR A 577 -14.66 28.09 -4.96
CA THR A 577 -15.01 29.48 -5.32
C THR A 577 -16.46 29.84 -5.14
N ASN A 578 -17.38 28.90 -5.33
CA ASN A 578 -18.82 29.19 -5.33
C ASN A 578 -19.54 28.78 -4.06
N VAL A 579 -19.09 27.74 -3.40
CA VAL A 579 -19.74 27.21 -2.19
C VAL A 579 -19.06 27.74 -0.94
N PHE A 580 -17.74 27.73 -0.89
CA PHE A 580 -16.97 28.13 0.30
C PHE A 580 -16.38 29.55 0.25
N GLY A 581 -16.37 30.19 -0.92
CA GLY A 581 -16.36 31.64 -1.09
C GLY A 581 -15.09 32.44 -0.76
N ALA A 582 -13.96 31.83 -0.47
CA ALA A 582 -12.81 32.59 0.03
C ALA A 582 -11.43 32.26 -0.58
N PHE A 583 -11.31 31.28 -1.44
CA PHE A 583 -10.00 30.83 -1.92
C PHE A 583 -9.71 31.26 -3.36
N ALA A 584 -8.57 31.96 -3.53
CA ALA A 584 -7.86 31.97 -4.79
C ALA A 584 -7.05 30.66 -4.88
N SER A 585 -7.72 29.51 -5.06
CA SER A 585 -7.02 28.25 -5.25
C SER A 585 -6.37 28.24 -6.64
N LYS A 586 -5.13 27.80 -6.70
CA LYS A 586 -4.46 27.45 -7.97
C LYS A 586 -4.66 25.96 -8.27
N PRO A 587 -4.63 25.54 -9.53
CA PRO A 587 -4.60 24.12 -9.87
C PRO A 587 -3.39 23.44 -9.24
N LEU A 588 -3.58 22.23 -8.72
CA LEU A 588 -2.48 21.43 -8.16
C LEU A 588 -1.41 21.17 -9.22
N SER A 589 -0.16 21.24 -8.83
CA SER A 589 1.01 21.09 -9.71
C SER A 589 1.88 19.93 -9.24
N PRO A 590 2.59 19.22 -10.14
CA PRO A 590 3.52 18.18 -9.72
C PRO A 590 4.54 18.68 -8.70
N GLY A 591 4.73 17.94 -7.62
CA GLY A 591 5.72 18.21 -6.59
C GLY A 591 7.14 17.89 -7.03
N HIS A 592 8.12 18.60 -6.48
CA HIS A 592 9.55 18.36 -6.76
C HIS A 592 10.29 17.98 -5.48
N ARG A 593 10.71 16.71 -5.40
CA ARG A 593 11.47 16.18 -4.27
C ARG A 593 12.94 15.98 -4.57
N ASN A 594 13.80 16.34 -3.61
CA ASN A 594 15.17 15.87 -3.52
C ASN A 594 15.27 14.97 -2.29
N GLN A 595 15.76 13.76 -2.49
CA GLN A 595 15.91 12.76 -1.44
C GLN A 595 17.36 12.31 -1.34
N TYR A 596 17.82 12.08 -0.11
CA TYR A 596 19.15 11.56 0.22
C TYR A 596 18.99 10.37 1.14
N GLY A 597 19.82 9.35 0.94
CA GLY A 597 19.84 8.16 1.77
C GLY A 597 21.26 7.74 2.13
N VAL A 598 21.43 7.25 3.35
CA VAL A 598 22.63 6.52 3.77
C VAL A 598 22.19 5.26 4.50
N GLY A 599 22.87 4.15 4.25
CA GLY A 599 22.47 2.88 4.83
C GLY A 599 23.62 1.92 5.08
N LEU A 600 23.32 0.95 5.92
CA LEU A 600 24.22 -0.14 6.28
C LEU A 600 23.43 -1.43 6.33
N GLU A 601 23.93 -2.45 5.63
CA GLU A 601 23.42 -3.81 5.75
C GLU A 601 24.51 -4.72 6.29
N GLN A 602 24.18 -5.52 7.31
CA GLN A 602 25.15 -6.37 8.00
C GLN A 602 24.63 -7.80 8.10
N ALA A 603 25.41 -8.75 7.54
CA ALA A 603 25.20 -10.16 7.84
C ALA A 603 25.95 -10.56 9.13
N ILE A 604 25.29 -11.30 10.00
CA ILE A 604 25.93 -12.02 11.11
C ILE A 604 25.91 -13.50 10.76
N LYS A 605 27.01 -13.96 10.14
CA LYS A 605 27.13 -15.26 9.51
C LYS A 605 26.00 -15.43 8.46
N LYS A 606 25.34 -16.59 8.42
CA LYS A 606 24.19 -16.89 7.59
C LYS A 606 22.85 -16.83 8.34
N TYR A 607 22.82 -16.27 9.53
CA TYR A 607 21.68 -16.40 10.44
C TYR A 607 20.90 -15.12 10.64
N ILE A 608 21.57 -13.96 10.65
CA ILE A 608 20.94 -12.69 10.96
C ILE A 608 21.36 -11.67 9.89
N GLN A 609 20.40 -10.92 9.41
CA GLN A 609 20.56 -9.74 8.59
C GLN A 609 20.07 -8.51 9.38
N ILE A 610 20.87 -7.44 9.35
CA ILE A 610 20.50 -6.14 9.90
C ILE A 610 20.57 -5.15 8.75
N ASP A 611 19.49 -4.44 8.50
CA ASP A 611 19.41 -3.35 7.52
C ASP A 611 19.00 -2.07 8.23
N ALA A 612 19.79 -1.02 8.11
CA ALA A 612 19.55 0.28 8.70
C ALA A 612 19.73 1.39 7.69
N ASN A 613 18.78 2.30 7.61
CA ASN A 613 18.81 3.43 6.68
C ASN A 613 18.41 4.71 7.39
N TYR A 614 19.09 5.80 7.05
CA TYR A 614 18.69 7.16 7.38
C TYR A 614 18.38 7.91 6.08
N PHE A 615 17.28 8.65 6.03
CA PHE A 615 16.84 9.39 4.86
C PHE A 615 16.51 10.85 5.19
N TRP A 616 16.63 11.72 4.17
CA TRP A 616 16.19 13.12 4.15
C TRP A 616 15.40 13.35 2.87
N LYS A 617 14.24 14.01 2.99
CA LYS A 617 13.38 14.41 1.88
C LYS A 617 13.07 15.89 1.98
N PHE A 618 13.17 16.60 0.87
CA PHE A 618 12.84 18.01 0.73
C PHE A 618 11.94 18.16 -0.48
N THR A 619 10.66 18.36 -0.25
CA THR A 619 9.64 18.45 -1.29
C THR A 619 9.09 19.86 -1.37
N LYS A 620 8.95 20.40 -2.57
CA LYS A 620 8.14 21.58 -2.90
C LYS A 620 6.85 21.10 -3.53
N ASP A 621 5.76 21.79 -3.21
CA ASP A 621 4.42 21.40 -3.61
C ASP A 621 4.14 19.95 -3.15
N ALA A 622 4.18 19.77 -1.80
CA ALA A 622 4.07 18.45 -1.16
C ALA A 622 2.60 18.07 -1.01
N PHE A 623 2.23 16.89 -1.51
CA PHE A 623 0.84 16.44 -1.51
C PHE A 623 0.37 15.94 -0.16
N ASP A 624 -0.95 16.06 0.00
CA ASP A 624 -1.72 15.58 1.14
C ASP A 624 -3.19 15.40 0.71
N PHE A 625 -4.05 14.91 1.61
CA PHE A 625 -5.48 14.79 1.40
C PHE A 625 -6.27 15.52 2.47
N ASP A 626 -7.38 16.13 2.07
CA ASP A 626 -8.41 16.63 2.96
C ASP A 626 -9.67 15.76 2.81
N THR A 627 -10.25 15.34 3.93
CA THR A 627 -11.42 14.45 3.94
C THR A 627 -12.70 15.27 4.15
N LEU A 628 -13.71 15.00 3.31
CA LEU A 628 -14.99 15.68 3.38
C LEU A 628 -15.83 15.14 4.54
N PHE A 629 -15.90 15.87 5.63
CA PHE A 629 -16.68 15.51 6.84
C PHE A 629 -16.36 14.10 7.32
N ASN A 630 -17.39 13.32 7.67
CA ASN A 630 -17.28 11.91 8.07
C ASN A 630 -17.51 10.95 6.90
N THR A 631 -17.05 11.29 5.69
CA THR A 631 -17.22 10.46 4.50
C THR A 631 -15.88 9.78 4.11
N SER A 632 -15.93 8.85 3.18
CA SER A 632 -14.75 8.28 2.53
C SER A 632 -14.25 9.12 1.34
N ILE A 633 -14.81 10.32 1.13
CA ILE A 633 -14.45 11.20 0.02
C ILE A 633 -13.30 12.09 0.47
N ALA A 634 -12.14 11.90 -0.13
CA ALA A 634 -10.97 12.73 0.08
C ALA A 634 -10.62 13.53 -1.17
N PHE A 635 -10.03 14.69 -0.96
CA PHE A 635 -9.58 15.63 -2.00
C PHE A 635 -8.08 15.84 -1.88
N PRO A 636 -7.33 15.81 -2.99
CA PRO A 636 -5.93 16.14 -2.96
C PRO A 636 -5.73 17.63 -2.66
N ILE A 637 -4.76 17.89 -1.82
CA ILE A 637 -4.25 19.22 -1.50
C ILE A 637 -2.73 19.22 -1.68
N GLU A 638 -2.14 20.41 -1.74
CA GLU A 638 -0.69 20.57 -1.72
C GLU A 638 -0.26 21.61 -0.69
N TRP A 639 0.75 21.28 0.08
CA TRP A 639 1.46 22.20 0.96
C TRP A 639 2.63 22.83 0.22
N ARG A 640 2.95 24.08 0.50
CA ARG A 640 4.07 24.80 -0.12
C ARG A 640 5.38 24.02 -0.12
N GLU A 641 5.71 23.36 1.00
CA GLU A 641 6.87 22.47 1.10
C GLU A 641 6.74 21.48 2.25
N SER A 642 7.49 20.36 2.17
CA SER A 642 7.75 19.48 3.31
C SER A 642 9.24 19.25 3.52
N LYS A 643 9.61 18.97 4.79
CA LYS A 643 10.97 18.57 5.21
C LYS A 643 10.84 17.39 6.14
N ILE A 644 11.25 16.25 5.65
CA ILE A 644 11.09 14.99 6.36
C ILE A 644 12.47 14.36 6.53
N ASP A 645 12.73 13.83 7.70
CA ASP A 645 13.91 12.99 7.96
C ASP A 645 13.54 11.84 8.89
N GLY A 646 14.26 10.72 8.78
CA GLY A 646 13.94 9.57 9.58
C GLY A 646 14.91 8.41 9.47
N VAL A 647 14.63 7.38 10.27
CA VAL A 647 15.38 6.13 10.34
C VAL A 647 14.44 4.97 10.08
N SER A 648 14.88 4.03 9.27
CA SER A 648 14.29 2.68 9.19
C SER A 648 15.36 1.64 9.56
N LEU A 649 14.96 0.67 10.40
CA LEU A 649 15.82 -0.46 10.79
C LEU A 649 15.00 -1.75 10.66
N ARG A 650 15.62 -2.77 10.06
CA ARG A 650 15.09 -4.13 10.05
C ARG A 650 16.17 -5.11 10.53
N VAL A 651 15.79 -5.99 11.42
CA VAL A 651 16.60 -7.14 11.85
C VAL A 651 15.82 -8.39 11.51
N SER A 652 16.38 -9.27 10.69
CA SER A 652 15.72 -10.50 10.23
C SER A 652 16.60 -11.71 10.53
N THR A 653 15.99 -12.86 10.79
CA THR A 653 16.70 -14.13 10.89
C THR A 653 16.38 -15.00 9.68
N SER A 654 17.35 -15.80 9.23
CA SER A 654 17.01 -16.96 8.40
C SER A 654 16.27 -17.99 9.26
N ASN A 655 15.67 -19.01 8.60
CA ASN A 655 15.02 -20.10 9.33
C ASN A 655 16.08 -20.92 10.10
N ILE A 656 16.04 -20.84 11.44
CA ILE A 656 16.97 -21.54 12.33
C ILE A 656 16.21 -22.63 13.09
N HIS A 657 16.28 -23.87 12.61
CA HIS A 657 15.60 -25.03 13.20
C HIS A 657 14.09 -24.83 13.37
N GLY A 658 13.45 -24.19 12.40
CA GLY A 658 12.02 -23.90 12.42
C GLY A 658 11.66 -22.54 13.01
N PHE A 659 12.62 -21.81 13.63
CA PHE A 659 12.42 -20.43 14.10
C PHE A 659 12.76 -19.43 13.01
N GLN A 660 11.87 -18.48 12.78
CA GLN A 660 12.06 -17.31 11.95
C GLN A 660 11.51 -16.09 12.67
N ALA A 661 12.24 -14.97 12.62
CA ALA A 661 11.85 -13.75 13.25
C ALA A 661 12.33 -12.53 12.48
N TYR A 662 11.58 -11.43 12.60
CA TYR A 662 12.08 -10.11 12.25
C TYR A 662 11.56 -9.05 13.21
N THR A 663 12.28 -7.94 13.29
CA THR A 663 11.84 -6.71 13.94
C THR A 663 12.10 -5.54 13.01
N THR A 664 11.09 -4.72 12.78
CA THR A 664 11.21 -3.42 12.09
C THR A 664 11.09 -2.29 13.11
N LEU A 665 11.87 -1.24 12.93
CA LEU A 665 11.78 0.01 13.68
C LEU A 665 11.74 1.18 12.69
N GLY A 666 10.85 2.12 12.93
CA GLY A 666 10.72 3.35 12.17
C GLY A 666 10.69 4.57 13.09
N HIS A 667 11.35 5.63 12.67
CA HIS A 667 11.24 6.97 13.23
C HIS A 667 11.10 7.96 12.09
N THR A 668 10.12 8.82 12.16
CA THR A 668 9.93 9.91 11.20
C THR A 668 9.74 11.24 11.92
N ARG A 669 10.29 12.28 11.32
CA ARG A 669 10.06 13.66 11.69
C ARG A 669 9.58 14.41 10.46
N SER A 670 8.25 14.57 10.37
CA SER A 670 7.57 15.09 9.19
C SER A 670 7.04 16.50 9.44
N ARG A 671 7.71 17.50 8.87
CA ARG A 671 7.33 18.92 8.96
C ARG A 671 6.78 19.41 7.64
N PHE A 672 5.59 19.95 7.69
CA PHE A 672 4.91 20.56 6.57
C PHE A 672 4.79 22.08 6.78
N PHE A 673 4.73 22.85 5.70
CA PHE A 673 4.77 24.30 5.70
C PHE A 673 3.67 24.85 4.81
N GLY A 674 2.77 25.63 5.37
CA GLY A 674 1.75 26.37 4.64
C GLY A 674 2.32 27.49 3.74
N PRO A 675 1.50 28.10 2.89
CA PRO A 675 0.07 27.83 2.78
C PRO A 675 -0.26 26.53 2.08
N GLU A 676 -1.52 26.13 2.19
CA GLU A 676 -2.18 25.05 1.51
C GLU A 676 -2.82 25.56 0.22
N ASP A 677 -2.84 24.71 -0.82
CA ASP A 677 -3.57 24.93 -2.07
C ASP A 677 -4.39 23.69 -2.42
N GLY A 678 -5.52 23.85 -3.11
CA GLY A 678 -6.44 22.76 -3.47
C GLY A 678 -7.46 22.43 -2.38
N GLY A 679 -8.15 21.30 -2.55
CA GLY A 679 -9.10 20.77 -1.58
C GLY A 679 -10.43 21.51 -1.46
N LEU A 680 -11.21 21.05 -0.49
CA LEU A 680 -12.43 21.72 -0.02
C LEU A 680 -12.14 22.36 1.33
N ILE A 681 -11.45 23.44 1.38
CA ILE A 681 -10.88 23.96 2.61
C ILE A 681 -11.98 24.42 3.59
N PHE A 682 -12.38 23.49 4.43
CA PHE A 682 -13.24 23.74 5.59
C PHE A 682 -12.46 24.26 6.80
N ASN A 683 -11.44 25.06 6.63
CA ASN A 683 -10.58 25.60 7.65
C ASN A 683 -9.46 24.65 8.09
N SER A 684 -8.41 24.53 7.32
CA SER A 684 -7.14 24.15 7.92
C SER A 684 -6.66 25.32 8.80
N PRO A 685 -6.64 25.19 10.13
CA PRO A 685 -6.07 26.24 10.99
C PRO A 685 -4.55 26.34 10.84
N LEU A 686 -3.94 25.53 9.97
CA LEU A 686 -2.52 25.33 9.76
C LEU A 686 -1.99 26.00 8.49
N ASP A 687 -2.78 26.87 7.87
CA ASP A 687 -2.53 27.50 6.57
C ASP A 687 -1.28 28.42 6.50
N THR A 688 -0.68 28.81 7.60
CA THR A 688 0.35 29.86 7.65
C THR A 688 1.65 29.51 8.36
N GLY A 689 1.87 28.30 8.84
CA GLY A 689 3.01 27.99 9.69
C GLY A 689 3.77 26.72 9.33
N VAL A 690 4.62 26.29 10.25
CA VAL A 690 5.22 24.97 10.26
C VAL A 690 4.47 24.12 11.28
N PHE A 691 4.16 22.87 10.90
CA PHE A 691 3.48 21.92 11.76
C PHE A 691 3.96 20.50 11.52
N ARG A 692 3.64 19.61 12.46
CA ARG A 692 3.78 18.16 12.28
C ARG A 692 2.52 17.63 11.66
N ILE A 693 2.69 16.89 10.56
CA ILE A 693 1.58 16.20 9.91
C ILE A 693 1.02 15.10 10.84
N ASP A 694 -0.23 14.70 10.67
CA ASP A 694 -0.93 13.74 11.54
C ASP A 694 -0.24 12.40 11.71
N HIS A 695 0.44 11.88 10.70
CA HIS A 695 1.21 10.62 10.72
C HIS A 695 2.69 10.79 11.15
N ASP A 696 3.10 11.96 11.65
CA ASP A 696 4.41 12.11 12.31
C ASP A 696 4.49 11.23 13.55
N GLN A 697 5.41 10.30 13.58
CA GLN A 697 5.51 9.31 14.65
C GLN A 697 6.96 9.13 15.15
N ALA A 698 7.17 9.33 16.45
CA ALA A 698 8.49 9.27 17.04
C ALA A 698 9.10 7.86 17.03
N LEU A 699 8.29 6.82 17.17
CA LEU A 699 8.72 5.42 17.09
C LEU A 699 7.56 4.52 16.70
N GLN A 700 7.80 3.73 15.68
CA GLN A 700 7.00 2.59 15.29
C GLN A 700 7.85 1.33 15.35
N GLN A 701 7.29 0.23 15.86
CA GLN A 701 7.97 -1.03 15.93
C GLN A 701 7.00 -2.17 15.62
N THR A 702 7.45 -3.12 14.79
CA THR A 702 6.79 -4.41 14.59
C THR A 702 7.79 -5.53 14.79
N SER A 703 7.48 -6.48 15.67
CA SER A 703 8.24 -7.72 15.86
C SER A 703 7.37 -8.91 15.52
N PHE A 704 7.89 -9.79 14.70
CA PHE A 704 7.26 -11.03 14.27
C PHE A 704 8.14 -12.22 14.66
N LEU A 705 7.52 -13.25 15.18
CA LEU A 705 8.17 -14.52 15.51
C LEU A 705 7.30 -15.66 15.02
N ARG A 706 7.89 -16.61 14.32
CA ARG A 706 7.25 -17.87 13.90
C ARG A 706 8.11 -19.07 14.28
N TYR A 707 7.47 -20.11 14.74
CA TYR A 707 8.07 -21.43 14.93
C TYR A 707 7.30 -22.47 14.13
N GLN A 708 8.00 -23.28 13.35
CA GLN A 708 7.47 -24.40 12.58
C GLN A 708 8.09 -25.70 13.07
N HIS A 709 7.28 -26.65 13.51
CA HIS A 709 7.74 -27.98 13.90
C HIS A 709 7.80 -28.92 12.69
N GLY A 710 9.02 -29.23 12.23
CA GLY A 710 9.21 -30.02 11.02
C GLY A 710 8.84 -29.27 9.73
N LYS A 711 8.62 -30.00 8.64
CA LYS A 711 8.30 -29.38 7.32
C LYS A 711 6.81 -29.10 7.13
N GLU A 712 5.95 -29.94 7.70
CA GLU A 712 4.48 -29.87 7.55
C GLU A 712 3.77 -30.09 8.91
N GLY A 713 4.47 -29.85 10.03
CA GLY A 713 3.92 -29.98 11.35
C GLY A 713 3.15 -28.74 11.80
N TRP A 714 2.81 -28.69 13.06
CA TRP A 714 2.20 -27.51 13.63
C TRP A 714 3.17 -26.32 13.66
N TRP A 715 2.63 -25.14 13.58
CA TRP A 715 3.35 -23.89 13.69
C TRP A 715 2.62 -22.93 14.64
N ALA A 716 3.37 -21.99 15.19
CA ALA A 716 2.84 -20.88 15.97
C ALA A 716 3.52 -19.59 15.54
N MET A 717 2.77 -18.50 15.53
CA MET A 717 3.29 -17.16 15.28
C MET A 717 2.85 -16.19 16.37
N PHE A 718 3.63 -15.12 16.54
CA PHE A 718 3.35 -14.02 17.44
C PHE A 718 3.84 -12.72 16.80
N THR A 719 3.01 -11.67 16.87
CA THR A 719 3.36 -10.32 16.44
C THR A 719 3.16 -9.35 17.59
N TRP A 720 4.09 -8.44 17.73
CA TRP A 720 3.99 -7.30 18.63
C TRP A 720 4.19 -6.02 17.83
N ARG A 721 3.20 -5.13 17.87
CA ARG A 721 3.24 -3.79 17.26
C ARG A 721 3.23 -2.75 18.38
N TYR A 722 4.18 -1.83 18.34
CA TYR A 722 4.22 -0.67 19.21
C TYR A 722 4.24 0.60 18.38
N ASP A 723 3.36 1.53 18.74
CA ASP A 723 3.28 2.86 18.14
C ASP A 723 3.37 3.90 19.25
N SER A 724 4.23 4.91 19.08
CA SER A 724 4.41 5.98 20.07
C SER A 724 3.30 7.03 20.05
N GLY A 725 2.40 6.96 19.08
CA GLY A 725 1.28 7.88 18.87
C GLY A 725 1.52 8.91 17.77
N GLU A 726 0.54 9.03 16.91
CA GLU A 726 0.45 9.99 15.82
C GLU A 726 -0.02 11.35 16.33
N VAL A 727 0.08 12.41 15.51
CA VAL A 727 -0.45 13.72 15.86
C VAL A 727 -1.97 13.70 15.80
N ALA A 728 -2.63 14.22 16.83
CA ALA A 728 -4.09 14.33 16.90
C ALA A 728 -4.56 15.75 16.58
N GLY A 729 -5.79 15.86 16.09
CA GLY A 729 -6.42 17.17 15.83
C GLY A 729 -7.04 17.79 17.08
N ALA A 730 -7.40 19.04 16.98
CA ALA A 730 -8.39 19.81 17.77
C ALA A 730 -8.22 19.94 19.29
N VAL A 731 -7.33 19.24 19.98
CA VAL A 731 -7.21 19.24 21.46
C VAL A 731 -5.87 19.81 21.88
N THR A 732 -5.71 21.12 21.79
CA THR A 732 -4.43 21.81 22.08
C THR A 732 -4.21 22.08 23.57
N ASP A 733 -5.29 22.14 24.37
CA ASP A 733 -5.24 22.34 25.82
C ASP A 733 -6.51 21.80 26.54
N LEU A 734 -6.61 22.08 27.83
CA LEU A 734 -7.78 21.70 28.66
C LEU A 734 -9.09 22.35 28.17
N SER A 735 -9.05 23.58 27.65
CA SER A 735 -10.29 24.25 27.23
C SER A 735 -10.90 23.56 26.01
N ASP A 736 -10.06 23.14 25.08
CA ASP A 736 -10.51 22.34 23.94
C ASP A 736 -11.05 20.98 24.37
N ALA A 737 -10.38 20.29 25.29
CA ALA A 737 -10.87 19.02 25.83
C ALA A 737 -12.23 19.14 26.55
N LEU A 738 -12.48 20.26 27.20
CA LEU A 738 -13.78 20.56 27.84
C LEU A 738 -14.87 20.97 26.84
N ALA A 739 -14.49 21.43 25.66
CA ALA A 739 -15.40 21.83 24.58
C ALA A 739 -15.85 20.64 23.71
N LEU A 740 -15.15 19.49 23.79
CA LEU A 740 -15.54 18.25 23.11
C LEU A 740 -16.93 17.79 23.55
N THR A 741 -17.63 17.07 22.68
CA THR A 741 -18.87 16.38 23.02
C THR A 741 -18.64 15.27 24.05
N GLY A 742 -19.70 14.75 24.67
CA GLY A 742 -19.58 13.64 25.61
C GLY A 742 -18.99 12.37 24.96
N ASP A 743 -19.35 12.11 23.71
CA ASP A 743 -18.84 10.98 22.93
C ASP A 743 -17.35 11.15 22.60
N GLU A 744 -16.95 12.33 22.15
CA GLU A 744 -15.54 12.65 21.87
C GLU A 744 -14.68 12.59 23.14
N GLN A 745 -15.19 13.13 24.26
CA GLN A 745 -14.49 12.98 25.57
C GLN A 745 -14.37 11.52 25.99
N ALA A 746 -15.41 10.73 25.77
CA ALA A 746 -15.38 9.29 26.03
C ALA A 746 -14.38 8.57 25.11
N ALA A 747 -14.31 8.95 23.84
CA ALA A 747 -13.37 8.37 22.86
C ALA A 747 -11.91 8.57 23.30
N ILE A 748 -11.53 9.77 23.72
CA ILE A 748 -10.16 10.02 24.23
C ILE A 748 -9.93 9.51 25.67
N GLY A 749 -11.00 9.10 26.38
CA GLY A 749 -10.93 8.69 27.77
C GLY A 749 -10.57 9.87 28.69
N PHE A 750 -11.21 11.02 28.50
CA PHE A 750 -10.97 12.24 29.28
C PHE A 750 -11.36 12.07 30.74
N TYR A 751 -10.58 12.62 31.64
CA TYR A 751 -10.84 12.62 33.09
C TYR A 751 -10.45 13.91 33.76
N CYS A 752 -11.15 14.22 34.85
CA CYS A 752 -10.84 15.32 35.78
C CYS A 752 -10.86 14.80 37.24
N GLY A 753 -9.67 14.60 37.83
CA GLY A 753 -9.54 13.99 39.12
C GLY A 753 -9.91 12.49 39.08
N SER A 754 -11.01 12.14 39.76
CA SER A 754 -11.57 10.78 39.76
C SER A 754 -12.81 10.65 38.86
N ASP A 755 -13.22 11.72 38.21
CA ASP A 755 -14.37 11.73 37.30
C ASP A 755 -13.90 11.44 35.88
N TYR A 756 -14.51 10.41 35.25
CA TYR A 756 -14.21 9.97 33.90
C TYR A 756 -15.39 10.31 32.97
N ALA A 757 -15.07 10.90 31.84
CA ALA A 757 -16.05 11.15 30.80
C ALA A 757 -16.60 9.83 30.23
N SER A 758 -17.86 9.86 29.85
CA SER A 758 -18.52 8.78 29.12
C SER A 758 -19.60 9.40 28.21
N VAL A 759 -20.15 8.60 27.30
CA VAL A 759 -21.26 9.03 26.41
C VAL A 759 -22.39 9.76 27.16
N THR A 760 -22.65 9.38 28.40
CA THR A 760 -23.67 9.97 29.27
C THR A 760 -23.15 10.92 30.34
N ASN A 761 -21.84 11.07 30.48
CA ASN A 761 -21.18 11.94 31.44
C ASN A 761 -20.22 12.91 30.78
N HIS A 762 -20.73 14.01 30.26
CA HIS A 762 -19.92 15.10 29.71
C HIS A 762 -19.31 15.95 30.84
N ILE A 763 -17.98 16.15 30.82
CA ILE A 763 -17.26 16.99 31.78
C ILE A 763 -17.15 18.41 31.19
N SER A 764 -17.99 19.31 31.62
CA SER A 764 -18.02 20.71 31.13
C SER A 764 -17.10 21.69 31.87
N SER A 765 -16.52 21.26 33.00
CA SER A 765 -15.55 22.06 33.76
C SER A 765 -14.62 21.19 34.57
N CYS A 766 -13.36 21.59 34.72
CA CYS A 766 -12.37 20.90 35.52
C CYS A 766 -11.58 21.88 36.39
N ASN A 767 -11.75 21.77 37.71
CA ASN A 767 -11.01 22.56 38.69
C ASN A 767 -9.90 21.75 39.40
N ASN A 768 -9.62 20.53 38.90
CA ASN A 768 -8.59 19.66 39.43
C ASN A 768 -7.31 19.81 38.61
N THR A 769 -6.16 19.80 39.28
CA THR A 769 -4.85 19.79 38.61
C THR A 769 -4.50 18.43 38.00
N ASN A 770 -5.17 17.38 38.45
CA ASN A 770 -5.07 16.03 37.86
C ASN A 770 -6.17 15.86 36.81
N TYR A 771 -5.86 16.21 35.57
CA TYR A 771 -6.70 15.99 34.40
C TYR A 771 -5.86 15.43 33.26
N GLY A 772 -6.51 14.81 32.29
CA GLY A 772 -5.87 14.25 31.10
C GLY A 772 -6.81 13.35 30.33
N ALA A 773 -6.25 12.61 29.41
CA ALA A 773 -6.96 11.59 28.65
C ALA A 773 -6.12 10.31 28.58
N THR A 774 -6.78 9.15 28.56
CA THR A 774 -6.10 7.84 28.56
C THR A 774 -5.65 7.42 27.16
N ARG A 775 -6.32 7.91 26.11
CA ARG A 775 -6.04 7.57 24.71
C ARG A 775 -5.47 8.74 23.90
N LEU A 776 -5.30 9.91 24.55
CA LEU A 776 -4.74 11.10 23.91
C LEU A 776 -3.83 11.83 24.91
N VAL A 777 -2.71 12.35 24.42
CA VAL A 777 -1.78 13.18 25.19
C VAL A 777 -2.10 14.64 24.92
N ILE A 778 -2.76 15.29 25.86
CA ILE A 778 -3.07 16.73 25.80
C ILE A 778 -1.82 17.52 26.18
N PRO A 779 -1.36 18.51 25.40
CA PRO A 779 -0.26 19.37 25.78
C PRO A 779 -0.50 20.05 27.15
N ALA A 780 0.52 20.16 27.96
CA ALA A 780 0.42 20.93 29.22
C ALA A 780 0.07 22.39 28.94
N ALA A 781 -0.68 23.02 29.84
CA ALA A 781 -1.15 24.40 29.65
C ALA A 781 -0.03 25.35 29.23
N GLY A 782 -0.21 26.05 28.10
CA GLY A 782 0.73 27.00 27.52
C GLY A 782 1.97 26.38 26.85
N THR A 783 2.01 25.06 26.65
CA THR A 783 3.14 24.36 25.98
C THR A 783 2.82 23.89 24.57
N TYR A 784 1.59 24.03 24.13
CA TYR A 784 1.20 23.69 22.75
C TYR A 784 2.07 24.41 21.72
N ASN A 785 2.54 23.65 20.75
CA ASN A 785 3.24 24.15 19.59
C ASN A 785 3.07 23.17 18.41
N PRO A 786 2.59 23.63 17.25
CA PRO A 786 2.29 22.73 16.13
C PRO A 786 3.52 21.96 15.58
N ASP A 787 4.73 22.50 15.73
CA ASP A 787 5.97 21.82 15.30
C ASP A 787 6.64 20.99 16.42
N HIS A 788 6.57 21.41 17.67
CA HIS A 788 7.38 20.80 18.73
C HIS A 788 6.59 20.03 19.77
N ASN A 789 5.33 20.38 20.00
CA ASN A 789 4.50 19.77 21.03
C ASN A 789 3.01 19.78 20.62
N PRO A 790 2.65 19.13 19.50
CA PRO A 790 1.24 18.94 19.14
C PRO A 790 0.58 17.93 20.08
N PRO A 791 -0.76 17.90 20.19
CA PRO A 791 -1.46 16.78 20.81
C PRO A 791 -1.16 15.49 20.05
N ARG A 792 -1.12 14.36 20.77
CA ARG A 792 -0.82 13.06 20.16
C ARG A 792 -1.74 11.98 20.68
N ILE A 793 -2.04 11.01 19.84
CA ILE A 793 -2.61 9.75 20.27
C ILE A 793 -1.69 9.12 21.32
N ALA A 794 -2.24 8.51 22.36
CA ALA A 794 -1.46 7.78 23.35
C ALA A 794 -0.77 6.57 22.73
N SER A 795 0.42 6.23 23.24
CA SER A 795 1.14 5.06 22.75
C SER A 795 0.33 3.79 22.92
N ARG A 796 0.40 2.89 21.93
CA ARG A 796 -0.36 1.63 21.93
C ARG A 796 0.54 0.42 21.72
N ASN A 797 0.11 -0.72 22.29
CA ASN A 797 0.73 -2.02 22.11
C ASN A 797 -0.32 -3.01 21.62
N ILE A 798 -0.16 -3.50 20.39
CA ILE A 798 -1.05 -4.49 19.81
C ILE A 798 -0.31 -5.82 19.68
N PHE A 799 -0.91 -6.88 20.20
CA PHE A 799 -0.38 -8.24 20.14
C PHE A 799 -1.30 -9.12 19.31
N ASP A 800 -0.72 -9.83 18.34
CA ASP A 800 -1.44 -10.80 17.53
C ASP A 800 -0.78 -12.16 17.68
N CYS A 801 -1.56 -13.24 17.56
CA CYS A 801 -1.02 -14.59 17.58
C CYS A 801 -1.78 -15.51 16.63
N GLY A 802 -1.12 -16.57 16.24
CA GLY A 802 -1.73 -17.64 15.44
C GLY A 802 -1.09 -18.98 15.71
N ILE A 803 -1.86 -20.02 15.52
CA ILE A 803 -1.41 -21.41 15.56
C ILE A 803 -2.09 -22.18 14.43
N GLY A 804 -1.35 -23.11 13.83
CA GLY A 804 -1.91 -23.89 12.74
C GLY A 804 -1.08 -25.12 12.40
N THR A 805 -1.50 -25.78 11.34
CA THR A 805 -0.79 -26.92 10.74
C THR A 805 -1.05 -26.93 9.25
N ASP A 806 -0.01 -27.19 8.45
CA ASP A 806 -0.08 -27.19 7.00
C ASP A 806 -0.58 -28.52 6.40
N ASN A 807 -0.72 -29.57 7.22
CA ASN A 807 -1.21 -30.88 6.81
C ASN A 807 -1.79 -31.66 7.99
N LEU A 808 -3.01 -31.28 8.41
CA LEU A 808 -3.70 -31.82 9.60
C LEU A 808 -3.81 -33.36 9.59
N PHE A 809 -4.03 -33.96 8.45
CA PHE A 809 -4.23 -35.42 8.30
C PHE A 809 -3.01 -36.17 7.76
N HIS A 810 -1.88 -35.48 7.56
CA HIS A 810 -0.62 -36.04 7.04
C HIS A 810 -0.81 -36.80 5.71
N LYS A 811 -1.63 -36.26 4.80
CA LYS A 811 -1.87 -36.85 3.48
C LYS A 811 -0.91 -36.29 2.44
N GLU A 812 -0.45 -37.14 1.52
CA GLU A 812 0.49 -36.76 0.47
C GLU A 812 -0.17 -35.99 -0.68
N LYS A 813 -1.39 -36.34 -1.05
CA LYS A 813 -2.09 -35.78 -2.22
C LYS A 813 -3.08 -34.66 -1.89
N LEU A 814 -3.87 -34.86 -0.85
CA LEU A 814 -4.83 -33.83 -0.39
C LEU A 814 -4.39 -33.38 1.00
N LYS A 815 -3.71 -32.30 1.05
CA LYS A 815 -3.31 -31.65 2.33
C LYS A 815 -4.49 -30.84 2.85
N THR A 816 -4.65 -30.85 4.14
CA THR A 816 -5.65 -30.02 4.83
C THR A 816 -4.92 -29.18 5.84
N ASP A 817 -4.95 -27.87 5.69
CA ASP A 817 -4.43 -26.93 6.67
C ASP A 817 -5.54 -26.42 7.60
N LEU A 818 -5.14 -26.03 8.78
CA LEU A 818 -6.01 -25.40 9.79
C LEU A 818 -5.21 -24.30 10.46
N LYS A 819 -5.77 -23.08 10.46
CA LYS A 819 -5.19 -21.90 11.12
C LYS A 819 -6.21 -21.29 12.08
N LEU A 820 -5.79 -20.97 13.27
CA LEU A 820 -6.50 -20.13 14.23
C LEU A 820 -5.68 -18.86 14.42
N SER A 821 -6.27 -17.70 14.19
CA SER A 821 -5.64 -16.39 14.37
C SER A 821 -6.42 -15.54 15.37
N VAL A 822 -5.68 -14.76 16.18
CA VAL A 822 -6.23 -13.78 17.11
C VAL A 822 -5.50 -12.47 16.86
N LEU A 823 -6.22 -11.45 16.39
CA LEU A 823 -5.73 -10.08 16.26
C LEU A 823 -6.12 -9.28 17.51
N ASN A 824 -5.27 -8.33 17.94
CA ASN A 824 -5.46 -7.54 19.16
C ASN A 824 -5.79 -8.43 20.37
N LEU A 825 -4.90 -9.35 20.69
CA LEU A 825 -5.09 -10.38 21.74
C LEU A 825 -5.53 -9.80 23.08
N THR A 826 -4.99 -8.65 23.46
CA THR A 826 -5.29 -7.95 24.73
C THR A 826 -6.59 -7.17 24.69
N ASN A 827 -7.23 -7.03 23.52
CA ASN A 827 -8.38 -6.15 23.28
C ASN A 827 -8.07 -4.71 23.68
N GLU A 828 -6.92 -4.21 23.22
CA GLU A 828 -6.51 -2.83 23.46
C GLU A 828 -7.51 -1.87 22.81
N GLU A 829 -8.09 -0.98 23.60
CA GLU A 829 -8.96 0.10 23.15
C GLU A 829 -8.09 1.31 22.83
N ALA A 830 -7.65 1.41 21.57
CA ALA A 830 -6.75 2.46 21.10
C ALA A 830 -7.31 3.14 19.83
N LEU A 831 -6.85 4.34 19.59
CA LEU A 831 -7.18 5.13 18.41
C LEU A 831 -6.05 5.03 17.37
N TYR A 832 -6.39 5.07 16.08
CA TYR A 832 -5.48 5.44 15.02
C TYR A 832 -5.28 6.95 15.03
N ASN A 833 -6.37 7.70 14.91
CA ASN A 833 -6.39 9.15 14.91
C ASN A 833 -7.61 9.69 15.65
N PHE A 834 -7.59 10.97 16.01
CA PHE A 834 -8.67 11.64 16.70
C PHE A 834 -8.83 13.06 16.17
N LEU A 835 -10.00 13.36 15.60
CA LEU A 835 -10.35 14.66 14.99
C LEU A 835 -9.21 15.21 14.12
N SER A 836 -8.48 14.30 13.46
CA SER A 836 -7.47 14.68 12.49
C SER A 836 -8.13 15.47 11.37
N THR A 837 -7.53 16.57 10.95
CA THR A 837 -8.00 17.38 9.83
C THR A 837 -8.06 16.58 8.54
N PHE A 838 -7.17 15.57 8.41
CA PHE A 838 -6.97 14.81 7.19
C PHE A 838 -7.70 13.47 7.16
N SER A 839 -8.10 12.92 8.30
CA SER A 839 -8.70 11.58 8.37
C SER A 839 -9.80 11.39 9.42
N GLY A 840 -10.08 12.38 10.28
CA GLY A 840 -11.15 12.30 11.30
C GLY A 840 -10.77 11.46 12.53
N THR A 841 -11.71 10.67 13.05
CA THR A 841 -11.53 9.79 14.23
C THR A 841 -11.75 8.34 13.84
N HIS A 842 -10.78 7.46 14.17
CA HIS A 842 -10.88 6.03 13.90
C HIS A 842 -10.26 5.20 15.02
N TRP A 843 -10.88 4.06 15.31
CA TRP A 843 -10.44 3.11 16.31
C TRP A 843 -9.68 1.94 15.71
N VAL A 844 -8.65 1.50 16.41
CA VAL A 844 -8.00 0.21 16.13
C VAL A 844 -9.03 -0.92 16.28
N THR A 845 -8.96 -1.90 15.39
CA THR A 845 -9.87 -3.05 15.39
C THR A 845 -9.83 -3.76 16.75
N PRO A 846 -10.99 -3.97 17.42
CA PRO A 846 -11.08 -4.77 18.64
C PRO A 846 -10.55 -6.18 18.44
N ARG A 847 -10.34 -6.92 19.54
CA ARG A 847 -9.91 -8.32 19.44
C ARG A 847 -10.81 -9.11 18.50
N SER A 848 -10.18 -9.69 17.47
CA SER A 848 -10.86 -10.55 16.51
C SER A 848 -10.23 -11.95 16.49
N LEU A 849 -11.10 -12.95 16.33
CA LEU A 849 -10.76 -14.37 16.21
C LEU A 849 -11.12 -14.81 14.80
N GLN A 850 -10.26 -15.60 14.16
CA GLN A 850 -10.55 -16.19 12.85
C GLN A 850 -10.04 -17.61 12.78
N VAL A 851 -10.85 -18.49 12.23
CA VAL A 851 -10.50 -19.87 11.89
C VAL A 851 -10.46 -19.98 10.37
N THR A 852 -9.38 -20.49 9.83
CA THR A 852 -9.23 -20.81 8.39
C THR A 852 -9.05 -22.30 8.23
N LEU A 853 -9.78 -22.89 7.31
CA LEU A 853 -9.66 -24.27 6.89
C LEU A 853 -9.35 -24.32 5.40
N GLY A 854 -8.22 -24.91 5.06
CA GLY A 854 -7.74 -24.98 3.69
C GLY A 854 -7.55 -26.40 3.19
N TRP A 855 -7.63 -26.56 1.87
CA TRP A 855 -7.35 -27.81 1.15
C TRP A 855 -6.44 -27.51 -0.04
N ALA A 856 -5.38 -28.28 -0.16
CA ALA A 856 -4.43 -28.22 -1.27
C ALA A 856 -4.24 -29.59 -1.94
N TYR A 857 -4.33 -29.64 -3.29
CA TYR A 857 -4.15 -30.86 -4.10
C TYR A 857 -3.08 -30.65 -5.16
#